data_91c6536c84911ab8102da58d4a5965d5
#
_entry.id   91c6536c84911ab8102da58d4a5965d5
#
_cell.length_a   1.000
_cell.length_b   1.000
_cell.length_c   1.000
_cell.angle_alpha   90.00
_cell.angle_beta   90.00
_cell.angle_gamma   90.00
#
_symmetry.space_group_name_H-M   'P 1'
#
loop_
_entity.id
_entity.type
_entity.pdbx_description
1 polymer ?
#
loop_
_entity_poly.entity_id
_entity_poly.type
_entity_poly.pdbx_seq_one_letter_code
_entity_poly.pdbx_strand_id
1 'polypeptide(L)'
;MTHNVIRVVGAREHNLKNITVEIPRDQLVVITGLSGSGKSSLAFDTIFAEGQRRYVESLSAYARQFLGQMEKPDVDSIDGLSPAVSIDQKATSRNPRSTVGTVTEVYDYLRLLFARVGIPHCPICGREVVRQSAQEIVEILENKPEGSRLLILAPVVRGRKGTYQAVFDEIRKAGFVRVRADGTVYSLDEEITLDRYKIHNIEAVVDRLVLSPQENAEDERAARTRLTDSVETALKVSEGYLIVQDVTSDPPVDYFYSEHLACPVHGISLPEIEPRTFSFNTPHGACPDCQGLGSKLEIDPDLLIPDKERSLNDGAIVALEWPGTRGDEGRYYWQMVKNVAAKYHINMDAPVSSLAPDKLQKVLYGTGGEEVKMHMERDDRQATYTMAFEGVIPNLERRYRETNSEYIRNKITEFMNNRPCPTCGGKRLRPEALAVTVDDQNIIDATDWPVLRTLDWVRRLAGEDSPLSERDLAIGGRIFKEIIARLGFLVDVGLDYLTLRRSAASLSGGEAQRIRLATQIGSRLMGVLYVLDEPSIGLHPRDNTRLLATLKGLRDLGNTVLVVEHDEETIREADWIIDLGPGAGEHGGYVIAEGTPDQIYDNPKSITGAYLSGRLQVPVPEKRRNGNGKSLRVVGARANNLKDLDVKIPLGKLVCITGVSGSGKSTLMVDVLYNALARDLNGAHTYPGDYERIEGIELLDKIINIDQSPIGRTPRSNPGTYTGMFDEIRKLFAELPESKIRGYKAGRFSFNVHGGRCEACQGQGQLKIEMQFLPDIYVPCDVCHGARFNRETLQVHFKGKSIADVLDTTVSEGLEIFTAFPAIVNKLRTLNDVGLGYIRIGQPATTLSGGEAQRVKLGRELSRRATGRTLYVLDEPSVGLHAADVHKLIEVLQRLVDAGNSVLIIEHNLDIIKVADYIIDLGPDGGDRGGLLVAAGTPEEVCANPDSYTGQFLSQYVEEHHINWPEA
;
A
#
# COMPACT_ATOMS: atom_id res chain seq x y z
N MET A 1 -12.97 41.85 -20.83
CA MET A 1 -13.98 41.31 -19.90
C MET A 1 -13.33 40.18 -19.20
N THR A 2 -12.99 40.33 -17.95
CA THR A 2 -12.49 39.23 -17.11
C THR A 2 -13.64 38.23 -16.95
N HIS A 3 -13.49 37.04 -17.59
CA HIS A 3 -14.45 35.97 -17.41
C HIS A 3 -14.40 35.50 -15.95
N ASN A 4 -15.36 35.88 -15.14
CA ASN A 4 -15.48 35.52 -13.74
C ASN A 4 -16.11 34.11 -13.56
N VAL A 5 -16.38 33.42 -14.67
CA VAL A 5 -17.04 32.11 -14.71
C VAL A 5 -16.35 31.19 -15.74
N ILE A 6 -16.35 29.89 -15.45
CA ILE A 6 -16.09 28.83 -16.42
C ILE A 6 -17.45 28.44 -17.00
N ARG A 7 -17.63 28.63 -18.31
CA ARG A 7 -18.92 28.32 -18.97
C ARG A 7 -18.75 27.08 -19.84
N VAL A 8 -19.49 26.03 -19.49
CA VAL A 8 -19.59 24.77 -20.24
C VAL A 8 -20.88 24.81 -21.04
N VAL A 9 -20.79 24.63 -22.38
CA VAL A 9 -21.95 24.69 -23.26
C VAL A 9 -22.10 23.38 -24.01
N GLY A 10 -23.26 22.76 -23.88
CA GLY A 10 -23.63 21.62 -24.69
C GLY A 10 -22.87 20.33 -24.32
N ALA A 11 -22.65 20.05 -23.04
CA ALA A 11 -21.98 18.81 -22.61
C ALA A 11 -22.88 17.59 -22.79
N ARG A 12 -22.34 16.57 -23.49
CA ARG A 12 -23.07 15.32 -23.85
C ARG A 12 -22.28 14.05 -23.52
N GLU A 13 -21.18 14.19 -22.76
CA GLU A 13 -20.35 13.06 -22.41
C GLU A 13 -21.14 12.03 -21.59
N HIS A 14 -21.04 10.74 -21.95
CA HIS A 14 -21.75 9.62 -21.34
C HIS A 14 -23.27 9.82 -21.24
N ASN A 15 -23.81 10.06 -20.04
CA ASN A 15 -25.24 10.24 -19.79
C ASN A 15 -25.69 11.69 -19.75
N LEU A 16 -24.81 12.68 -19.92
CA LEU A 16 -25.18 14.11 -19.92
C LEU A 16 -26.12 14.46 -21.08
N LYS A 17 -27.12 15.25 -20.80
CA LYS A 17 -28.24 15.57 -21.71
C LYS A 17 -28.11 16.96 -22.33
N ASN A 18 -26.98 17.22 -23.00
CA ASN A 18 -26.73 18.51 -23.68
C ASN A 18 -26.85 19.70 -22.72
N ILE A 19 -26.18 19.57 -21.56
CA ILE A 19 -26.31 20.56 -20.48
C ILE A 19 -25.40 21.76 -20.69
N THR A 20 -25.85 22.90 -20.19
CA THR A 20 -25.05 24.13 -20.08
C THR A 20 -24.93 24.51 -18.61
N VAL A 21 -23.71 24.78 -18.14
CA VAL A 21 -23.42 25.07 -16.73
C VAL A 21 -22.46 26.25 -16.62
N GLU A 22 -22.71 27.15 -15.66
CA GLU A 22 -21.81 28.24 -15.31
C GLU A 22 -21.20 28.03 -13.92
N ILE A 23 -19.85 27.89 -13.88
CA ILE A 23 -19.08 27.61 -12.68
C ILE A 23 -18.35 28.89 -12.29
N PRO A 24 -18.64 29.50 -11.14
CA PRO A 24 -17.93 30.69 -10.68
C PRO A 24 -16.46 30.36 -10.40
N ARG A 25 -15.56 31.28 -10.77
CA ARG A 25 -14.12 31.14 -10.54
C ARG A 25 -13.75 31.58 -9.12
N ASP A 26 -12.62 31.06 -8.64
CA ASP A 26 -12.04 31.41 -7.35
C ASP A 26 -12.99 31.11 -6.17
N GLN A 27 -13.79 30.07 -6.33
CA GLN A 27 -14.77 29.57 -5.36
C GLN A 27 -14.64 28.06 -5.13
N LEU A 28 -15.18 27.60 -4.00
CA LEU A 28 -15.41 26.19 -3.71
C LEU A 28 -16.75 25.77 -4.30
N VAL A 29 -16.72 25.02 -5.39
CA VAL A 29 -17.89 24.56 -6.12
C VAL A 29 -18.11 23.08 -5.91
N VAL A 30 -19.29 22.68 -5.47
CA VAL A 30 -19.64 21.28 -5.25
C VAL A 30 -20.58 20.79 -6.34
N ILE A 31 -20.23 19.69 -7.01
CA ILE A 31 -21.12 18.93 -7.90
C ILE A 31 -21.71 17.77 -7.11
N THR A 32 -23.01 17.75 -6.92
CA THR A 32 -23.72 16.73 -6.15
C THR A 32 -24.86 16.09 -6.95
N GLY A 33 -25.57 15.13 -6.36
CA GLY A 33 -26.69 14.40 -6.96
C GLY A 33 -26.59 12.90 -6.78
N LEU A 34 -27.59 12.14 -7.20
CA LEU A 34 -27.66 10.68 -7.07
C LEU A 34 -26.45 9.96 -7.68
N SER A 35 -26.14 8.76 -7.17
CA SER A 35 -25.11 7.88 -7.78
C SER A 35 -25.50 7.57 -9.23
N GLY A 36 -24.55 7.76 -10.18
CA GLY A 36 -24.83 7.60 -11.63
C GLY A 36 -25.59 8.76 -12.30
N SER A 37 -25.77 9.93 -11.65
CA SER A 37 -26.44 11.10 -12.25
C SER A 37 -25.59 11.86 -13.28
N GLY A 38 -24.29 11.56 -13.43
CA GLY A 38 -23.40 12.20 -14.41
C GLY A 38 -22.38 13.17 -13.80
N LYS A 39 -22.20 13.20 -12.46
CA LYS A 39 -21.27 14.11 -11.76
C LYS A 39 -19.82 13.97 -12.26
N SER A 40 -19.30 12.76 -12.26
CA SER A 40 -17.93 12.48 -12.72
C SER A 40 -17.79 12.74 -14.22
N SER A 41 -18.82 12.47 -15.02
CA SER A 41 -18.85 12.79 -16.46
C SER A 41 -18.71 14.29 -16.72
N LEU A 42 -19.35 15.14 -15.90
CA LEU A 42 -19.19 16.59 -16.00
C LEU A 42 -17.82 17.05 -15.49
N ALA A 43 -17.42 16.64 -14.27
CA ALA A 43 -16.22 17.14 -13.61
C ALA A 43 -14.93 16.62 -14.29
N PHE A 44 -14.84 15.30 -14.53
CA PHE A 44 -13.61 14.66 -15.00
C PHE A 44 -13.59 14.44 -16.51
N ASP A 45 -14.63 13.79 -17.06
CA ASP A 45 -14.65 13.41 -18.48
C ASP A 45 -14.92 14.61 -19.41
N THR A 46 -15.49 15.71 -18.90
CA THR A 46 -15.74 16.94 -19.67
C THR A 46 -14.78 18.07 -19.28
N ILE A 47 -14.86 18.60 -18.06
CA ILE A 47 -14.16 19.84 -17.65
C ILE A 47 -12.64 19.58 -17.51
N PHE A 48 -12.27 18.57 -16.71
CA PHE A 48 -10.86 18.24 -16.50
C PHE A 48 -10.21 17.74 -17.79
N ALA A 49 -10.88 16.84 -18.52
CA ALA A 49 -10.37 16.29 -19.79
C ALA A 49 -10.04 17.39 -20.81
N GLU A 50 -10.93 18.38 -20.98
CA GLU A 50 -10.69 19.53 -21.87
C GLU A 50 -9.54 20.44 -21.35
N GLY A 51 -9.48 20.67 -20.04
CA GLY A 51 -8.37 21.43 -19.43
C GLY A 51 -7.02 20.77 -19.66
N GLN A 52 -6.93 19.46 -19.47
CA GLN A 52 -5.74 18.68 -19.70
C GLN A 52 -5.38 18.63 -21.20
N ARG A 53 -6.37 18.46 -22.07
CA ARG A 53 -6.18 18.47 -23.53
C ARG A 53 -5.56 19.80 -23.99
N ARG A 54 -6.10 20.94 -23.56
CA ARG A 54 -5.57 22.28 -23.92
C ARG A 54 -4.16 22.48 -23.36
N TYR A 55 -3.89 21.99 -22.16
CA TYR A 55 -2.55 22.08 -21.59
C TYR A 55 -1.55 21.27 -22.42
N VAL A 56 -1.86 20.02 -22.77
CA VAL A 56 -1.01 19.16 -23.61
C VAL A 56 -0.81 19.75 -25.01
N GLU A 57 -1.83 20.36 -25.60
CA GLU A 57 -1.74 21.05 -26.90
C GLU A 57 -0.82 22.28 -26.85
N SER A 58 -0.70 22.93 -25.70
CA SER A 58 0.20 24.07 -25.52
C SER A 58 1.69 23.67 -25.43
N LEU A 59 1.99 22.38 -25.21
CA LEU A 59 3.35 21.86 -25.10
C LEU A 59 4.03 21.72 -26.48
N SER A 60 5.35 21.60 -26.48
CA SER A 60 6.13 21.38 -27.70
C SER A 60 5.69 20.11 -28.46
N ALA A 61 5.89 20.08 -29.79
CA ALA A 61 5.56 18.92 -30.62
C ALA A 61 6.28 17.64 -30.14
N TYR A 62 7.49 17.77 -29.60
CA TYR A 62 8.24 16.67 -29.00
C TYR A 62 7.55 16.11 -27.75
N ALA A 63 7.13 16.96 -26.82
CA ALA A 63 6.41 16.54 -25.60
C ALA A 63 5.08 15.88 -25.93
N ARG A 64 4.35 16.37 -26.94
CA ARG A 64 3.08 15.78 -27.40
C ARG A 64 3.23 14.35 -27.95
N GLN A 65 4.38 14.02 -28.60
CA GLN A 65 4.63 12.63 -29.05
C GLN A 65 4.68 11.62 -27.90
N PHE A 66 5.12 12.04 -26.71
CA PHE A 66 5.16 11.14 -25.53
C PHE A 66 3.83 11.06 -24.79
N LEU A 67 3.04 12.13 -24.79
CA LEU A 67 1.78 12.20 -24.03
C LEU A 67 0.57 11.67 -24.82
N GLY A 68 0.74 11.45 -26.12
CA GLY A 68 -0.35 11.01 -26.98
C GLY A 68 -1.31 12.15 -27.37
N GLN A 69 -2.20 11.86 -28.31
CA GLN A 69 -3.27 12.76 -28.68
C GLN A 69 -4.49 12.45 -27.81
N MET A 70 -4.94 13.45 -27.04
CA MET A 70 -6.14 13.31 -26.21
C MET A 70 -7.38 13.56 -27.05
N GLU A 71 -8.40 12.72 -26.87
CA GLU A 71 -9.70 12.91 -27.51
C GLU A 71 -10.38 14.17 -26.95
N LYS A 72 -11.08 14.90 -27.81
CA LYS A 72 -11.88 16.04 -27.37
C LYS A 72 -13.17 15.50 -26.75
N PRO A 73 -13.54 15.94 -25.50
CA PRO A 73 -14.81 15.55 -24.93
C PRO A 73 -15.99 16.04 -25.79
N ASP A 74 -17.13 15.32 -25.70
CA ASP A 74 -18.35 15.70 -26.43
C ASP A 74 -19.02 16.91 -25.76
N VAL A 75 -18.53 18.08 -26.16
CA VAL A 75 -18.98 19.40 -25.68
C VAL A 75 -18.85 20.41 -26.80
N ASP A 76 -19.79 21.34 -26.88
CA ASP A 76 -19.74 22.39 -27.90
C ASP A 76 -18.59 23.38 -27.64
N SER A 77 -18.54 23.96 -26.44
CA SER A 77 -17.44 24.85 -26.00
C SER A 77 -17.29 24.86 -24.47
N ILE A 78 -16.04 25.13 -24.02
CA ILE A 78 -15.76 25.49 -22.62
C ILE A 78 -14.93 26.78 -22.63
N ASP A 79 -15.47 27.84 -22.06
CA ASP A 79 -14.82 29.16 -21.96
C ASP A 79 -14.38 29.45 -20.52
N GLY A 80 -13.33 30.26 -20.35
CA GLY A 80 -12.81 30.66 -19.01
C GLY A 80 -12.04 29.59 -18.26
N LEU A 81 -11.65 28.49 -18.92
CA LEU A 81 -10.96 27.35 -18.29
C LEU A 81 -9.51 27.69 -17.91
N SER A 82 -9.16 27.46 -16.65
CA SER A 82 -7.78 27.53 -16.12
C SER A 82 -7.03 26.20 -16.35
N PRO A 83 -5.69 26.16 -16.20
CA PRO A 83 -4.97 24.90 -16.09
C PRO A 83 -5.61 24.00 -15.02
N ALA A 84 -5.90 22.76 -15.37
CA ALA A 84 -6.65 21.85 -14.50
C ALA A 84 -5.75 20.78 -13.89
N VAL A 85 -5.93 20.51 -12.58
CA VAL A 85 -5.27 19.45 -11.82
C VAL A 85 -6.35 18.54 -11.22
N SER A 86 -6.24 17.24 -11.49
CA SER A 86 -7.15 16.23 -10.94
C SER A 86 -6.56 15.55 -9.72
N ILE A 87 -7.38 15.36 -8.69
CA ILE A 87 -7.08 14.58 -7.50
C ILE A 87 -8.15 13.50 -7.38
N ASP A 88 -7.97 12.43 -8.15
CA ASP A 88 -8.90 11.30 -8.21
C ASP A 88 -8.60 10.23 -7.16
N GLN A 89 -9.57 9.36 -6.95
CA GLN A 89 -9.49 8.24 -6.01
C GLN A 89 -8.75 7.00 -6.59
N LYS A 90 -8.38 7.04 -7.89
CA LYS A 90 -7.82 5.88 -8.58
C LYS A 90 -6.49 5.42 -8.00
N ALA A 91 -6.33 4.13 -8.01
CA ALA A 91 -5.33 3.26 -7.40
C ALA A 91 -3.97 3.90 -7.09
N THR A 92 -3.57 3.73 -5.83
CA THR A 92 -2.20 3.87 -5.34
C THR A 92 -1.20 3.14 -6.23
N SER A 93 -0.01 3.69 -6.35
CA SER A 93 1.10 3.02 -7.03
C SER A 93 1.29 1.60 -6.48
N ARG A 94 1.19 0.59 -7.33
CA ARG A 94 1.48 -0.81 -6.97
C ARG A 94 2.98 -1.08 -6.83
N ASN A 95 3.81 -0.06 -6.97
CA ASN A 95 5.26 -0.20 -6.83
C ASN A 95 5.60 -0.42 -5.34
N PRO A 96 6.16 -1.58 -4.95
CA PRO A 96 6.49 -1.89 -3.56
C PRO A 96 7.58 -0.96 -2.98
N ARG A 97 8.27 -0.19 -3.82
CA ARG A 97 9.28 0.78 -3.40
C ARG A 97 8.70 2.16 -3.10
N SER A 98 7.47 2.45 -3.52
CA SER A 98 6.80 3.73 -3.19
C SER A 98 6.36 3.75 -1.73
N THR A 99 6.73 4.80 -1.01
CA THR A 99 6.34 5.06 0.40
C THR A 99 5.69 6.42 0.53
N VAL A 100 5.02 6.68 1.64
CA VAL A 100 4.47 8.00 1.95
C VAL A 100 5.56 9.07 1.79
N GLY A 101 6.73 8.85 2.39
CA GLY A 101 7.85 9.79 2.33
C GLY A 101 8.38 10.06 0.92
N THR A 102 8.35 9.06 0.00
CA THR A 102 8.80 9.28 -1.39
C THR A 102 7.74 9.94 -2.25
N VAL A 103 6.45 9.67 -2.01
CA VAL A 103 5.35 10.31 -2.76
C VAL A 103 5.21 11.79 -2.37
N THR A 104 5.45 12.12 -1.11
CA THR A 104 5.41 13.50 -0.59
C THR A 104 6.72 14.27 -0.77
N GLU A 105 7.75 13.65 -1.34
CA GLU A 105 9.11 14.18 -1.50
C GLU A 105 9.83 14.47 -0.16
N VAL A 106 9.19 14.26 0.99
CA VAL A 106 9.81 14.48 2.31
C VAL A 106 11.08 13.65 2.47
N TYR A 107 11.06 12.40 1.97
CA TYR A 107 12.22 11.51 2.03
C TYR A 107 13.43 12.06 1.26
N ASP A 108 13.22 12.78 0.17
CA ASP A 108 14.30 13.37 -0.61
C ASP A 108 14.99 14.52 0.15
N TYR A 109 14.22 15.31 0.88
CA TYR A 109 14.77 16.34 1.78
C TYR A 109 15.45 15.73 3.02
N LEU A 110 14.90 14.65 3.58
CA LEU A 110 15.57 13.92 4.67
C LEU A 110 16.91 13.35 4.21
N ARG A 111 16.99 12.73 3.02
CA ARG A 111 18.27 12.27 2.46
C ARG A 111 19.29 13.39 2.32
N LEU A 112 18.84 14.58 1.89
CA LEU A 112 19.71 15.75 1.79
C LEU A 112 20.16 16.21 3.17
N LEU A 113 19.27 16.24 4.17
CA LEU A 113 19.59 16.59 5.55
C LEU A 113 20.66 15.66 6.13
N PHE A 114 20.42 14.34 6.08
CA PHE A 114 21.36 13.35 6.60
C PHE A 114 22.70 13.35 5.86
N ALA A 115 22.72 13.69 4.58
CA ALA A 115 23.96 13.80 3.82
C ALA A 115 24.77 15.06 4.16
N ARG A 116 24.16 16.13 4.69
CA ARG A 116 24.83 17.42 4.95
C ARG A 116 25.13 17.69 6.40
N VAL A 117 24.27 17.20 7.31
CA VAL A 117 24.30 17.47 8.75
C VAL A 117 24.54 16.18 9.54
N GLY A 118 24.39 15.02 8.91
CA GLY A 118 24.50 13.72 9.57
C GLY A 118 25.90 13.38 10.03
N ILE A 119 26.02 12.85 11.24
CA ILE A 119 27.25 12.37 11.86
C ILE A 119 27.41 10.88 11.57
N PRO A 120 28.48 10.45 10.88
CA PRO A 120 28.70 9.05 10.59
C PRO A 120 29.27 8.30 11.79
N HIS A 121 28.78 7.07 11.98
CA HIS A 121 29.26 6.15 13.02
C HIS A 121 29.72 4.82 12.41
N CYS A 122 30.56 4.11 13.12
CA CYS A 122 30.94 2.78 12.75
C CYS A 122 29.75 1.80 12.90
N PRO A 123 29.34 1.06 11.84
CA PRO A 123 28.19 0.15 11.92
C PRO A 123 28.39 -1.04 12.88
N ILE A 124 29.62 -1.30 13.34
CA ILE A 124 29.93 -2.39 14.27
C ILE A 124 29.97 -1.91 15.71
N CYS A 125 30.74 -0.85 16.02
CA CYS A 125 30.94 -0.38 17.41
C CYS A 125 30.20 0.90 17.77
N GLY A 126 29.50 1.53 16.85
CA GLY A 126 28.74 2.78 17.09
C GLY A 126 29.62 4.02 17.36
N ARG A 127 30.93 3.93 17.26
CA ARG A 127 31.83 5.07 17.48
C ARG A 127 31.71 6.04 16.30
N GLU A 128 31.69 7.33 16.58
CA GLU A 128 31.77 8.40 15.60
C GLU A 128 33.03 8.24 14.70
N VAL A 129 32.85 8.49 13.42
CA VAL A 129 33.87 8.37 12.38
C VAL A 129 34.06 9.74 11.72
N VAL A 130 35.24 10.31 11.89
CA VAL A 130 35.59 11.63 11.33
C VAL A 130 36.70 11.47 10.28
N ARG A 131 36.73 12.39 9.31
CA ARG A 131 37.89 12.60 8.44
C ARG A 131 38.90 13.40 9.20
N GLN A 132 40.16 13.09 9.04
CA GLN A 132 41.25 13.85 9.63
C GLN A 132 42.15 14.34 8.51
N SER A 133 42.34 15.63 8.40
CA SER A 133 43.34 16.20 7.49
C SER A 133 44.75 15.90 7.97
N ALA A 134 45.71 15.89 7.08
CA ALA A 134 47.14 15.74 7.41
C ALA A 134 47.57 16.74 8.51
N GLN A 135 47.06 17.97 8.44
CA GLN A 135 47.36 19.03 9.42
C GLN A 135 46.78 18.69 10.82
N GLU A 136 45.53 18.25 10.90
CA GLU A 136 44.90 17.81 12.18
C GLU A 136 45.63 16.61 12.79
N ILE A 137 46.06 15.67 11.93
CA ILE A 137 46.85 14.52 12.38
C ILE A 137 48.19 14.99 12.99
N VAL A 138 48.86 15.92 12.36
CA VAL A 138 50.13 16.53 12.86
C VAL A 138 49.88 17.20 14.21
N GLU A 139 48.84 18.02 14.36
CA GLU A 139 48.49 18.69 15.60
C GLU A 139 48.19 17.70 16.74
N ILE A 140 47.51 16.59 16.45
CA ILE A 140 47.24 15.52 17.43
C ILE A 140 48.55 14.84 17.87
N LEU A 141 49.47 14.62 16.92
CA LEU A 141 50.75 13.99 17.21
C LEU A 141 51.70 14.91 17.97
N GLU A 142 51.72 16.20 17.70
CA GLU A 142 52.48 17.22 18.46
C GLU A 142 52.06 17.32 19.92
N ASN A 143 50.75 17.12 20.22
CA ASN A 143 50.20 17.15 21.56
C ASN A 143 50.47 15.85 22.37
N LYS A 144 51.20 14.87 21.85
CA LYS A 144 51.60 13.70 22.61
C LYS A 144 52.72 14.07 23.62
N PRO A 145 52.91 13.27 24.72
CA PRO A 145 53.95 13.54 25.69
C PRO A 145 55.35 13.69 25.11
N GLU A 146 56.12 14.61 25.63
CA GLU A 146 57.53 14.74 25.27
C GLU A 146 58.29 13.41 25.53
N GLY A 147 59.22 13.10 24.62
CA GLY A 147 59.91 11.81 24.64
C GLY A 147 59.21 10.66 23.96
N SER A 148 58.00 10.84 23.50
CA SER A 148 57.27 9.79 22.73
C SER A 148 58.07 9.36 21.49
N ARG A 149 58.20 8.04 21.32
CA ARG A 149 58.84 7.43 20.15
C ARG A 149 57.83 6.91 19.22
N LEU A 150 57.71 7.55 18.07
CA LEU A 150 56.64 7.31 17.09
C LEU A 150 57.21 6.63 15.85
N LEU A 151 56.52 5.58 15.37
CA LEU A 151 56.79 4.93 14.10
C LEU A 151 55.67 5.27 13.15
N ILE A 152 55.97 5.99 12.07
CA ILE A 152 55.03 6.41 11.05
C ILE A 152 54.95 5.29 10.01
N LEU A 153 53.74 4.71 9.84
CA LEU A 153 53.51 3.54 9.04
C LEU A 153 52.43 3.80 7.97
N ALA A 154 52.70 3.45 6.72
CA ALA A 154 51.76 3.47 5.63
C ALA A 154 51.18 2.07 5.36
N PRO A 155 49.91 1.76 5.68
CA PRO A 155 49.31 0.45 5.45
C PRO A 155 49.02 0.22 3.96
N VAL A 156 49.80 -0.71 3.33
CA VAL A 156 49.69 -1.07 1.91
C VAL A 156 48.80 -2.30 1.70
N VAL A 157 48.88 -3.28 2.60
CA VAL A 157 48.01 -4.46 2.58
C VAL A 157 47.29 -4.58 3.93
N ARG A 158 45.95 -4.70 3.89
CA ARG A 158 45.12 -4.82 5.08
C ARG A 158 44.22 -6.05 5.01
N GLY A 159 44.42 -7.01 5.90
CA GLY A 159 43.53 -8.14 6.10
C GLY A 159 43.34 -9.07 4.90
N ARG A 160 44.36 -9.28 4.05
CA ARG A 160 44.25 -10.11 2.83
C ARG A 160 45.23 -11.28 2.84
N LYS A 161 44.83 -12.38 2.18
CA LYS A 161 45.70 -13.58 2.01
C LYS A 161 46.59 -13.40 0.78
N GLY A 162 47.85 -13.84 0.88
CA GLY A 162 48.79 -13.77 -0.23
C GLY A 162 50.25 -13.85 0.24
N THR A 163 51.24 -13.99 -0.70
CA THR A 163 52.67 -13.99 -0.41
C THR A 163 53.33 -12.61 -0.54
N TYR A 164 52.71 -11.67 -1.27
CA TYR A 164 52.99 -10.25 -1.42
C TYR A 164 54.41 -9.84 -1.83
N GLN A 165 55.15 -10.72 -2.49
CA GLN A 165 56.50 -10.39 -2.95
C GLN A 165 56.54 -9.16 -3.86
N ALA A 166 55.59 -9.02 -4.79
CA ALA A 166 55.50 -7.86 -5.65
C ALA A 166 55.29 -6.54 -4.86
N VAL A 167 54.52 -6.59 -3.76
CA VAL A 167 54.27 -5.43 -2.89
C VAL A 167 55.55 -5.00 -2.16
N PHE A 168 56.34 -5.97 -1.66
CA PHE A 168 57.64 -5.65 -1.06
C PHE A 168 58.60 -5.01 -2.08
N ASP A 169 58.58 -5.48 -3.34
CA ASP A 169 59.37 -4.89 -4.42
C ASP A 169 58.90 -3.46 -4.78
N GLU A 170 57.61 -3.20 -4.75
CA GLU A 170 57.06 -1.87 -4.97
C GLU A 170 57.45 -0.90 -3.84
N ILE A 171 57.32 -1.31 -2.58
CA ILE A 171 57.72 -0.52 -1.41
C ILE A 171 59.24 -0.23 -1.46
N ARG A 172 60.05 -1.18 -1.86
CA ARG A 172 61.51 -0.99 -2.06
C ARG A 172 61.80 0.02 -3.18
N LYS A 173 61.11 -0.09 -4.33
CA LYS A 173 61.24 0.86 -5.45
C LYS A 173 60.79 2.27 -5.10
N ALA A 174 59.84 2.41 -4.17
CA ALA A 174 59.39 3.70 -3.64
C ALA A 174 60.42 4.34 -2.67
N GLY A 175 61.56 3.63 -2.36
CA GLY A 175 62.65 4.17 -1.53
C GLY A 175 62.57 3.84 -0.05
N PHE A 176 61.62 3.01 0.38
CA PHE A 176 61.54 2.58 1.78
C PHE A 176 62.49 1.40 2.06
N VAL A 177 63.08 1.43 3.23
CA VAL A 177 64.07 0.41 3.66
C VAL A 177 63.52 -0.65 4.64
N ARG A 178 62.31 -0.41 5.19
CA ARG A 178 61.71 -1.29 6.19
C ARG A 178 60.21 -1.40 5.98
N VAL A 179 59.70 -2.56 6.39
CA VAL A 179 58.27 -2.88 6.35
C VAL A 179 57.90 -3.55 7.67
N ARG A 180 56.73 -3.26 8.17
CA ARG A 180 56.11 -4.04 9.26
C ARG A 180 55.14 -5.03 8.64
N ALA A 181 55.33 -6.31 8.87
CA ALA A 181 54.43 -7.39 8.44
C ALA A 181 53.94 -8.15 9.67
N ASP A 182 52.65 -8.23 9.83
CA ASP A 182 51.94 -8.86 10.96
C ASP A 182 52.48 -8.42 12.35
N GLY A 183 52.73 -7.12 12.52
CA GLY A 183 53.24 -6.50 13.73
C GLY A 183 54.74 -6.55 13.91
N THR A 184 55.48 -7.30 13.08
CA THR A 184 56.94 -7.44 13.15
C THR A 184 57.63 -6.58 12.08
N VAL A 185 58.63 -5.78 12.47
CA VAL A 185 59.40 -4.95 11.53
C VAL A 185 60.54 -5.71 10.94
N TYR A 186 60.59 -5.78 9.59
CA TYR A 186 61.62 -6.42 8.78
C TYR A 186 62.41 -5.38 7.98
N SER A 187 63.68 -5.66 7.71
CA SER A 187 64.45 -4.98 6.66
C SER A 187 64.00 -5.50 5.26
N LEU A 188 63.81 -4.60 4.29
CA LEU A 188 63.55 -5.01 2.92
C LEU A 188 64.77 -5.61 2.20
N ASP A 189 65.93 -5.57 2.81
CA ASP A 189 67.13 -6.28 2.34
C ASP A 189 67.14 -7.77 2.68
N GLU A 190 66.23 -8.17 3.63
CA GLU A 190 66.05 -9.58 3.99
C GLU A 190 64.95 -10.22 3.15
N GLU A 191 64.99 -11.54 3.00
CA GLU A 191 63.95 -12.28 2.31
C GLU A 191 62.75 -12.51 3.23
N ILE A 192 61.64 -11.82 2.95
CA ILE A 192 60.43 -11.90 3.75
C ILE A 192 59.49 -12.91 3.12
N THR A 193 59.21 -14.01 3.83
CA THR A 193 58.34 -15.12 3.36
C THR A 193 57.06 -15.11 4.17
N LEU A 194 55.90 -14.90 3.50
CA LEU A 194 54.57 -14.92 4.11
C LEU A 194 53.78 -16.16 3.65
N ASP A 195 52.97 -16.71 4.54
CA ASP A 195 52.13 -17.87 4.27
C ASP A 195 50.95 -17.51 3.37
N ARG A 196 50.84 -18.08 2.18
CA ARG A 196 49.79 -17.80 1.18
C ARG A 196 48.36 -17.94 1.73
N TYR A 197 48.13 -18.76 2.73
CA TYR A 197 46.81 -19.10 3.26
C TYR A 197 46.41 -18.30 4.48
N LYS A 198 47.31 -17.54 5.09
CA LYS A 198 47.09 -16.68 6.23
C LYS A 198 46.71 -15.25 5.78
N ILE A 199 46.00 -14.56 6.66
CA ILE A 199 45.68 -13.16 6.48
C ILE A 199 46.86 -12.33 6.97
N HIS A 200 47.30 -11.35 6.17
CA HIS A 200 48.46 -10.50 6.47
C HIS A 200 48.10 -9.04 6.44
N ASN A 201 48.79 -8.26 7.27
CA ASN A 201 48.82 -6.81 7.25
C ASN A 201 50.26 -6.40 6.94
N ILE A 202 50.44 -5.48 5.96
CA ILE A 202 51.75 -5.01 5.53
C ILE A 202 51.77 -3.50 5.52
N GLU A 203 52.63 -2.90 6.30
CA GLU A 203 52.80 -1.44 6.37
C GLU A 203 54.22 -1.04 6.02
N ALA A 204 54.38 -0.06 5.12
CA ALA A 204 55.67 0.56 4.87
C ALA A 204 56.08 1.45 6.04
N VAL A 205 57.26 1.35 6.55
CA VAL A 205 57.81 2.22 7.58
C VAL A 205 58.34 3.50 6.90
N VAL A 206 57.55 4.59 7.08
CA VAL A 206 57.91 5.90 6.47
C VAL A 206 58.95 6.68 7.25
N ASP A 207 58.77 6.78 8.58
CA ASP A 207 59.72 7.48 9.43
C ASP A 207 59.69 6.97 10.86
N ARG A 208 60.77 7.30 11.62
CA ARG A 208 60.88 7.05 13.07
C ARG A 208 61.22 8.37 13.74
N LEU A 209 60.31 8.86 14.56
CA LEU A 209 60.40 10.17 15.17
C LEU A 209 60.46 10.05 16.70
N VAL A 210 61.18 10.94 17.34
CA VAL A 210 61.17 11.16 18.76
C VAL A 210 60.73 12.58 19.00
N LEU A 211 59.60 12.76 19.76
CA LEU A 211 59.13 14.09 20.12
C LEU A 211 59.97 14.58 21.27
N SER A 212 60.94 15.46 21.00
CA SER A 212 61.83 16.09 21.97
C SER A 212 61.56 17.58 22.06
N PRO A 213 61.74 18.14 23.28
CA PRO A 213 61.63 19.59 23.40
C PRO A 213 62.70 20.26 22.56
N GLN A 214 62.34 21.31 21.85
CA GLN A 214 63.21 22.02 20.95
C GLN A 214 63.75 23.28 21.68
N GLU A 215 65.04 23.55 21.52
CA GLU A 215 65.72 24.64 22.22
C GLU A 215 65.50 26.02 21.57
N ASN A 216 65.07 26.04 20.33
CA ASN A 216 64.81 27.28 19.58
C ASN A 216 63.68 27.13 18.50
N ALA A 217 63.14 28.27 18.01
CA ALA A 217 62.03 28.32 17.05
C ALA A 217 62.38 27.79 15.63
N GLU A 218 63.65 27.70 15.29
CA GLU A 218 64.10 27.11 14.00
C GLU A 218 64.03 25.57 14.03
N ASP A 219 64.48 24.97 15.12
CA ASP A 219 64.46 23.54 15.35
C ASP A 219 63.02 23.03 15.50
N GLU A 220 62.15 23.79 16.17
CA GLU A 220 60.71 23.51 16.29
C GLU A 220 60.06 23.48 14.88
N ARG A 221 60.30 24.45 14.01
CA ARG A 221 59.82 24.46 12.65
C ARG A 221 60.36 23.32 11.82
N ALA A 222 61.65 22.99 11.96
CA ALA A 222 62.26 21.87 11.23
C ALA A 222 61.60 20.51 11.67
N ALA A 223 61.40 20.30 12.97
CA ALA A 223 60.76 19.10 13.51
C ALA A 223 59.30 18.98 13.03
N ARG A 224 58.56 20.10 13.06
CA ARG A 224 57.17 20.15 12.53
C ARG A 224 57.12 19.87 11.03
N THR A 225 58.02 20.45 10.24
CA THR A 225 58.09 20.20 8.79
C THR A 225 58.37 18.72 8.53
N ARG A 226 59.32 18.10 9.24
CA ARG A 226 59.65 16.66 9.09
C ARG A 226 58.46 15.75 9.47
N LEU A 227 57.74 16.10 10.56
CA LEU A 227 56.56 15.36 10.96
C LEU A 227 55.46 15.47 9.88
N THR A 228 55.23 16.69 9.35
CA THR A 228 54.27 16.93 8.28
C THR A 228 54.61 16.16 7.03
N ASP A 229 55.88 16.20 6.56
CA ASP A 229 56.33 15.47 5.39
C ASP A 229 56.18 13.96 5.54
N SER A 230 56.44 13.44 6.75
CA SER A 230 56.32 12.00 7.06
C SER A 230 54.82 11.59 7.07
N VAL A 231 53.92 12.37 7.62
CA VAL A 231 52.45 12.15 7.63
C VAL A 231 51.92 12.20 6.22
N GLU A 232 52.23 13.27 5.44
CA GLU A 232 51.77 13.39 4.05
C GLU A 232 52.30 12.26 3.15
N THR A 233 53.57 11.87 3.32
CA THR A 233 54.16 10.72 2.59
C THR A 233 53.43 9.43 2.92
N ALA A 234 53.16 9.18 4.19
CA ALA A 234 52.46 7.98 4.62
C ALA A 234 51.02 7.93 4.06
N LEU A 235 50.27 9.04 4.14
CA LEU A 235 48.92 9.18 3.58
C LEU A 235 48.93 8.96 2.05
N LYS A 236 49.91 9.50 1.36
CA LYS A 236 50.02 9.36 -0.09
C LYS A 236 50.32 7.92 -0.53
N VAL A 237 51.21 7.22 0.19
CA VAL A 237 51.61 5.84 -0.10
C VAL A 237 50.47 4.85 0.16
N SER A 238 49.67 5.11 1.17
CA SER A 238 48.57 4.26 1.63
C SER A 238 47.21 4.66 1.13
N GLU A 239 47.16 5.62 0.19
CA GLU A 239 45.90 6.15 -0.33
C GLU A 239 44.97 6.70 0.78
N GLY A 240 45.52 7.56 1.66
CA GLY A 240 44.75 8.29 2.68
C GLY A 240 44.64 7.59 4.05
N TYR A 241 45.47 6.60 4.32
CA TYR A 241 45.51 5.91 5.61
C TYR A 241 46.86 6.06 6.31
N LEU A 242 46.89 6.13 7.62
CA LEU A 242 48.08 6.24 8.43
C LEU A 242 47.97 5.43 9.72
N ILE A 243 49.01 4.70 10.08
CA ILE A 243 49.15 4.11 11.42
C ILE A 243 50.37 4.76 12.07
N VAL A 244 50.18 5.27 13.28
CA VAL A 244 51.26 5.74 14.13
C VAL A 244 51.39 4.80 15.30
N GLN A 245 52.49 4.06 15.36
CA GLN A 245 52.79 3.18 16.50
C GLN A 245 53.58 3.96 17.55
N ASP A 246 53.08 4.04 18.76
CA ASP A 246 53.82 4.55 19.90
C ASP A 246 54.59 3.40 20.55
N VAL A 247 55.90 3.41 20.37
CA VAL A 247 56.78 2.41 20.89
C VAL A 247 57.40 2.81 22.23
N THR A 248 56.88 3.86 22.86
CA THR A 248 57.30 4.31 24.22
C THR A 248 56.65 3.41 25.26
N SER A 249 55.46 2.94 25.01
CA SER A 249 54.70 2.02 25.90
C SER A 249 55.04 0.57 25.62
N ASP A 250 54.92 -0.27 26.63
CA ASP A 250 55.07 -1.72 26.53
C ASP A 250 53.77 -2.38 27.03
N PRO A 251 53.02 -3.04 26.16
CA PRO A 251 53.25 -3.21 24.70
C PRO A 251 53.06 -1.94 23.87
N PRO A 252 53.65 -1.83 22.67
CA PRO A 252 53.45 -0.70 21.73
C PRO A 252 52.00 -0.53 21.35
N VAL A 253 51.57 0.74 21.23
CA VAL A 253 50.16 1.06 20.90
C VAL A 253 50.05 1.66 19.50
N ASP A 254 49.21 1.09 18.68
CA ASP A 254 48.91 1.58 17.33
C ASP A 254 47.74 2.58 17.35
N TYR A 255 47.95 3.78 16.79
CA TYR A 255 46.92 4.78 16.53
C TYR A 255 46.66 4.83 15.03
N PHE A 256 45.41 4.67 14.65
CA PHE A 256 44.97 4.69 13.24
C PHE A 256 44.35 6.05 12.91
N TYR A 257 44.83 6.66 11.82
CA TYR A 257 44.34 7.92 11.27
C TYR A 257 43.96 7.74 9.81
N SER A 258 43.05 8.57 9.30
CA SER A 258 42.60 8.45 7.93
C SER A 258 42.04 9.75 7.39
N GLU A 259 42.38 10.10 6.14
CA GLU A 259 41.71 11.16 5.36
C GLU A 259 40.33 10.74 4.89
N HIS A 260 39.97 9.44 4.97
CA HIS A 260 38.65 8.91 4.66
C HIS A 260 37.85 8.70 5.94
N LEU A 261 36.51 8.57 5.78
CA LEU A 261 35.64 8.17 6.88
C LEU A 261 35.92 6.71 7.25
N ALA A 262 36.79 6.46 8.21
CA ALA A 262 37.21 5.11 8.60
C ALA A 262 37.20 4.91 10.11
N CYS A 263 36.70 3.75 10.56
CA CYS A 263 36.74 3.38 11.97
C CYS A 263 38.16 2.97 12.39
N PRO A 264 38.75 3.61 13.40
CA PRO A 264 40.11 3.27 13.83
C PRO A 264 40.22 1.88 14.46
N VAL A 265 39.13 1.32 14.99
CA VAL A 265 39.12 0.02 15.66
C VAL A 265 38.91 -1.13 14.67
N HIS A 266 37.97 -0.97 13.71
CA HIS A 266 37.58 -2.04 12.78
C HIS A 266 38.20 -1.89 11.38
N GLY A 267 38.84 -0.77 11.09
CA GLY A 267 39.42 -0.48 9.77
C GLY A 267 38.39 -0.40 8.64
N ILE A 268 37.09 -0.32 8.97
CA ILE A 268 36.02 -0.19 8.00
C ILE A 268 36.00 1.25 7.51
N SER A 269 36.14 1.41 6.18
CA SER A 269 35.95 2.69 5.50
C SER A 269 34.51 2.85 5.08
N LEU A 270 33.89 3.96 5.46
CA LEU A 270 32.58 4.36 5.01
C LEU A 270 32.69 5.02 3.62
N PRO A 271 31.75 4.78 2.71
CA PRO A 271 31.72 5.50 1.44
C PRO A 271 31.45 6.98 1.69
N GLU A 272 31.71 7.80 0.69
CA GLU A 272 31.35 9.22 0.74
C GLU A 272 29.84 9.40 0.99
N ILE A 273 29.50 10.22 1.99
CA ILE A 273 28.10 10.43 2.39
C ILE A 273 27.45 11.43 1.46
N GLU A 274 26.63 10.91 0.56
CA GLU A 274 25.86 11.66 -0.41
C GLU A 274 24.37 11.32 -0.27
N PRO A 275 23.45 12.14 -0.82
CA PRO A 275 22.01 11.82 -0.79
C PRO A 275 21.66 10.45 -1.37
N ARG A 276 22.46 9.95 -2.35
CA ARG A 276 22.28 8.59 -2.92
C ARG A 276 22.60 7.46 -1.94
N THR A 277 23.42 7.70 -0.92
CA THR A 277 23.75 6.73 0.13
C THR A 277 22.50 6.34 0.95
N PHE A 278 21.54 7.24 1.07
CA PHE A 278 20.27 7.02 1.78
C PHE A 278 19.13 6.59 0.84
N SER A 279 19.38 6.30 -0.42
CA SER A 279 18.35 5.87 -1.36
C SER A 279 18.23 4.35 -1.41
N PHE A 280 17.09 3.84 -1.00
CA PHE A 280 16.79 2.40 -1.14
C PHE A 280 16.41 2.00 -2.58
N ASN A 281 16.31 2.96 -3.52
CA ASN A 281 16.04 2.73 -4.95
C ASN A 281 17.33 2.63 -5.79
N THR A 282 18.49 2.86 -5.20
CA THR A 282 19.79 2.79 -5.88
C THR A 282 20.69 1.74 -5.25
N PRO A 283 21.57 1.08 -6.02
CA PRO A 283 22.52 0.09 -5.49
C PRO A 283 23.47 0.67 -4.42
N HIS A 284 23.68 1.99 -4.40
CA HIS A 284 24.57 2.67 -3.46
C HIS A 284 24.06 2.63 -2.02
N GLY A 285 22.73 2.81 -1.82
CA GLY A 285 22.13 2.83 -0.50
C GLY A 285 21.28 1.61 -0.18
N ALA A 286 20.77 0.90 -1.18
CA ALA A 286 19.90 -0.24 -0.99
C ALA A 286 20.60 -1.43 -0.31
N CYS A 287 19.92 -2.08 0.61
CA CYS A 287 20.36 -3.36 1.14
C CYS A 287 20.60 -4.34 -0.02
N PRO A 288 21.79 -4.96 -0.15
CA PRO A 288 22.11 -5.81 -1.30
C PRO A 288 21.27 -7.08 -1.36
N ASP A 289 20.79 -7.55 -0.22
CA ASP A 289 20.04 -8.81 -0.10
C ASP A 289 18.58 -8.67 -0.55
N CYS A 290 17.86 -7.61 -0.13
CA CYS A 290 16.48 -7.34 -0.54
C CYS A 290 16.37 -6.26 -1.64
N GLN A 291 17.50 -5.75 -2.13
CA GLN A 291 17.52 -4.70 -3.16
C GLN A 291 16.63 -3.48 -2.83
N GLY A 292 16.57 -3.10 -1.55
CA GLY A 292 15.79 -1.97 -1.08
C GLY A 292 14.30 -2.23 -0.85
N LEU A 293 13.83 -3.46 -0.98
CA LEU A 293 12.42 -3.81 -0.71
C LEU A 293 12.11 -3.87 0.79
N GLY A 294 13.10 -4.20 1.63
CA GLY A 294 12.93 -4.35 3.07
C GLY A 294 12.31 -5.69 3.47
N SER A 295 11.73 -6.42 2.54
CA SER A 295 11.15 -7.74 2.75
C SER A 295 11.55 -8.69 1.64
N LYS A 296 11.42 -9.98 1.90
CA LYS A 296 11.53 -11.04 0.92
C LYS A 296 10.23 -11.81 0.85
N LEU A 297 9.80 -12.09 -0.36
CA LEU A 297 8.69 -12.99 -0.60
C LEU A 297 9.25 -14.42 -0.53
N GLU A 298 8.98 -15.12 0.55
CA GLU A 298 9.46 -16.47 0.83
C GLU A 298 8.28 -17.41 1.03
N ILE A 299 8.47 -18.70 0.70
CA ILE A 299 7.43 -19.70 0.96
C ILE A 299 7.34 -19.93 2.46
N ASP A 300 6.12 -19.82 2.98
CA ASP A 300 5.82 -20.02 4.39
C ASP A 300 5.47 -21.50 4.67
N PRO A 301 6.23 -22.18 5.54
CA PRO A 301 5.95 -23.56 5.91
C PRO A 301 4.55 -23.76 6.52
N ASP A 302 4.03 -22.75 7.23
CA ASP A 302 2.69 -22.84 7.85
C ASP A 302 1.57 -22.70 6.80
N LEU A 303 1.81 -21.99 5.69
CA LEU A 303 0.91 -21.97 4.53
C LEU A 303 0.96 -23.27 3.72
N LEU A 304 2.13 -23.94 3.69
CA LEU A 304 2.25 -25.26 3.06
C LEU A 304 1.58 -26.37 3.88
N ILE A 305 1.61 -26.25 5.21
CA ILE A 305 1.06 -27.23 6.16
C ILE A 305 0.08 -26.49 7.09
N PRO A 306 -1.11 -26.15 6.59
CA PRO A 306 -2.09 -25.38 7.37
C PRO A 306 -2.70 -26.19 8.52
N ASP A 307 -2.78 -27.51 8.37
CA ASP A 307 -3.27 -28.44 9.39
C ASP A 307 -2.16 -29.43 9.79
N LYS A 308 -1.55 -29.18 10.93
CA LYS A 308 -0.45 -29.99 11.48
C LYS A 308 -0.93 -31.32 12.09
N GLU A 309 -2.24 -31.49 12.30
CA GLU A 309 -2.83 -32.74 12.78
C GLU A 309 -3.04 -33.76 11.66
N ARG A 310 -2.96 -33.32 10.40
CA ARG A 310 -2.96 -34.24 9.24
C ARG A 310 -1.60 -34.89 9.07
N SER A 311 -1.62 -36.11 8.52
CA SER A 311 -0.39 -36.82 8.14
C SER A 311 0.09 -36.41 6.74
N LEU A 312 1.34 -36.72 6.42
CA LEU A 312 1.88 -36.50 5.07
C LEU A 312 1.08 -37.28 4.01
N ASN A 313 0.66 -38.53 4.31
CA ASN A 313 -0.15 -39.36 3.40
C ASN A 313 -1.58 -38.81 3.24
N ASP A 314 -2.13 -38.14 4.26
CA ASP A 314 -3.44 -37.48 4.18
C ASP A 314 -3.39 -36.08 3.55
N GLY A 315 -2.24 -35.70 2.94
CA GLY A 315 -2.09 -34.45 2.23
C GLY A 315 -1.84 -33.23 3.12
N ALA A 316 -1.10 -33.37 4.22
CA ALA A 316 -0.72 -32.25 5.07
C ALA A 316 0.02 -31.15 4.29
N ILE A 317 0.81 -31.49 3.25
CA ILE A 317 1.48 -30.52 2.37
C ILE A 317 0.57 -30.21 1.18
N VAL A 318 -0.20 -29.15 1.28
CA VAL A 318 -1.26 -28.78 0.32
C VAL A 318 -0.73 -28.54 -1.10
N ALA A 319 0.48 -28.02 -1.25
CA ALA A 319 1.11 -27.80 -2.56
C ALA A 319 1.34 -29.09 -3.38
N LEU A 320 1.40 -30.24 -2.74
CA LEU A 320 1.57 -31.56 -3.41
C LEU A 320 0.24 -32.13 -3.90
N GLU A 321 -0.89 -31.58 -3.51
CA GLU A 321 -2.24 -32.04 -3.90
C GLU A 321 -2.84 -31.30 -5.11
N TRP A 322 -2.13 -30.40 -5.74
CA TRP A 322 -2.70 -29.60 -6.85
C TRP A 322 -3.11 -30.45 -8.04
N PRO A 323 -4.17 -30.05 -8.78
CA PRO A 323 -4.64 -30.75 -9.97
C PRO A 323 -3.57 -30.91 -11.07
N GLY A 324 -2.61 -29.99 -11.15
CA GLY A 324 -1.46 -30.07 -12.08
C GLY A 324 -0.32 -30.95 -11.58
N THR A 325 -0.31 -31.29 -10.26
CA THR A 325 0.67 -32.21 -9.67
C THR A 325 0.12 -33.65 -9.57
N ARG A 326 -1.17 -33.86 -9.82
CA ARG A 326 -1.79 -35.21 -9.90
C ARG A 326 -1.52 -35.94 -11.22
N GLY A 327 -0.91 -35.24 -12.23
CA GLY A 327 -0.35 -35.88 -13.44
C GLY A 327 0.96 -36.60 -13.14
N ASP A 328 1.61 -37.12 -14.20
CA ASP A 328 2.86 -37.90 -14.08
C ASP A 328 3.98 -37.18 -13.31
N GLU A 329 4.09 -35.84 -13.41
CA GLU A 329 5.10 -35.06 -12.67
C GLU A 329 4.84 -34.97 -11.17
N GLY A 330 3.60 -34.86 -10.74
CA GLY A 330 3.26 -34.79 -9.31
C GLY A 330 3.41 -36.13 -8.62
N ARG A 331 3.07 -37.24 -9.34
CA ARG A 331 3.31 -38.60 -8.88
C ARG A 331 4.83 -38.85 -8.71
N TYR A 332 5.64 -38.29 -9.62
CA TYR A 332 7.09 -38.34 -9.56
C TYR A 332 7.64 -37.64 -8.30
N TYR A 333 7.23 -36.41 -8.05
CA TYR A 333 7.74 -35.65 -6.88
C TYR A 333 7.31 -36.27 -5.56
N TRP A 334 6.07 -36.80 -5.48
CA TRP A 334 5.57 -37.52 -4.32
C TRP A 334 6.37 -38.81 -4.04
N GLN A 335 6.77 -39.54 -5.07
CA GLN A 335 7.65 -40.70 -4.92
C GLN A 335 9.00 -40.31 -4.34
N MET A 336 9.57 -39.16 -4.72
CA MET A 336 10.80 -38.63 -4.11
C MET A 336 10.63 -38.38 -2.62
N VAL A 337 9.55 -37.72 -2.21
CA VAL A 337 9.22 -37.50 -0.79
C VAL A 337 9.12 -38.82 -0.03
N LYS A 338 8.48 -39.86 -0.60
CA LYS A 338 8.41 -41.21 0.00
C LYS A 338 9.78 -41.83 0.20
N ASN A 339 10.67 -41.75 -0.78
CA ASN A 339 12.02 -42.27 -0.67
C ASN A 339 12.84 -41.55 0.41
N VAL A 340 12.70 -40.23 0.53
CA VAL A 340 13.29 -39.45 1.61
C VAL A 340 12.73 -39.87 2.96
N ALA A 341 11.42 -40.01 3.09
CA ALA A 341 10.77 -40.47 4.31
C ALA A 341 11.28 -41.88 4.74
N ALA A 342 11.45 -42.78 3.79
CA ALA A 342 12.00 -44.11 4.04
C ALA A 342 13.45 -44.05 4.56
N LYS A 343 14.33 -43.25 3.93
CA LYS A 343 15.73 -43.10 4.35
C LYS A 343 15.89 -42.53 5.76
N TYR A 344 15.09 -41.51 6.10
CA TYR A 344 15.17 -40.83 7.40
C TYR A 344 14.20 -41.37 8.44
N HIS A 345 13.56 -42.50 8.17
CA HIS A 345 12.57 -43.15 9.07
C HIS A 345 11.48 -42.16 9.54
N ILE A 346 10.88 -41.47 8.59
CA ILE A 346 9.74 -40.56 8.82
C ILE A 346 8.45 -41.36 8.70
N ASN A 347 7.63 -41.36 9.74
CA ASN A 347 6.31 -41.98 9.69
C ASN A 347 5.36 -41.08 8.92
N MET A 348 5.02 -41.44 7.69
CA MET A 348 4.15 -40.67 6.81
C MET A 348 2.65 -40.68 7.20
N ASP A 349 2.24 -41.62 8.09
CA ASP A 349 0.87 -41.73 8.59
C ASP A 349 0.67 -41.05 9.95
N ALA A 350 1.74 -40.54 10.55
CA ALA A 350 1.67 -39.76 11.79
C ALA A 350 1.35 -38.31 11.51
N PRO A 351 0.59 -37.62 12.42
CA PRO A 351 0.38 -36.17 12.34
C PRO A 351 1.70 -35.43 12.25
N VAL A 352 1.73 -34.38 11.39
CA VAL A 352 2.96 -33.58 11.23
C VAL A 352 3.40 -32.94 12.54
N SER A 353 2.46 -32.59 13.43
CA SER A 353 2.73 -32.06 14.78
C SER A 353 3.57 -33.01 15.65
N SER A 354 3.50 -34.32 15.41
CA SER A 354 4.25 -35.34 16.14
C SER A 354 5.62 -35.67 15.54
N LEU A 355 5.92 -35.16 14.34
CA LEU A 355 7.20 -35.42 13.67
C LEU A 355 8.33 -34.59 14.31
N ALA A 356 9.49 -35.20 14.44
CA ALA A 356 10.68 -34.47 14.91
C ALA A 356 11.03 -33.34 13.93
N PRO A 357 11.33 -32.11 14.40
CA PRO A 357 11.56 -30.95 13.55
C PRO A 357 12.67 -31.13 12.50
N ASP A 358 13.75 -31.84 12.85
CA ASP A 358 14.87 -32.16 11.95
C ASP A 358 14.43 -33.05 10.79
N LYS A 359 13.53 -34.00 11.02
CA LYS A 359 12.97 -34.88 10.00
C LYS A 359 12.05 -34.11 9.05
N LEU A 360 11.17 -33.26 9.58
CA LEU A 360 10.29 -32.41 8.77
C LEU A 360 11.13 -31.44 7.91
N GLN A 361 12.23 -30.89 8.44
CA GLN A 361 13.15 -30.06 7.67
C GLN A 361 13.74 -30.78 6.46
N LYS A 362 14.05 -32.08 6.54
CA LYS A 362 14.54 -32.86 5.39
C LYS A 362 13.51 -32.95 4.26
N VAL A 363 12.22 -32.96 4.58
CA VAL A 363 11.14 -32.93 3.57
C VAL A 363 10.97 -31.51 2.99
N LEU A 364 10.94 -30.51 3.84
CA LEU A 364 10.66 -29.12 3.42
C LEU A 364 11.85 -28.48 2.71
N TYR A 365 13.05 -28.58 3.27
CA TYR A 365 14.26 -27.87 2.78
C TYR A 365 15.29 -28.76 2.10
N GLY A 366 15.03 -30.08 2.05
CA GLY A 366 15.88 -31.03 1.37
C GLY A 366 17.01 -31.64 2.23
N THR A 367 17.80 -32.49 1.58
CA THR A 367 18.78 -33.32 2.27
C THR A 367 20.14 -32.66 2.48
N GLY A 368 20.31 -31.36 2.09
CA GLY A 368 21.58 -30.64 2.28
C GLY A 368 22.73 -31.18 1.45
N GLY A 369 22.46 -31.77 0.27
CA GLY A 369 23.47 -32.39 -0.61
C GLY A 369 23.69 -33.89 -0.32
N GLU A 370 23.11 -34.45 0.74
CA GLU A 370 23.18 -35.89 1.02
C GLU A 370 22.35 -36.68 0.01
N GLU A 371 22.98 -37.64 -0.63
CA GLU A 371 22.38 -38.49 -1.66
C GLU A 371 21.38 -39.50 -1.10
N VAL A 372 20.22 -39.61 -1.75
CA VAL A 372 19.17 -40.57 -1.44
C VAL A 372 18.97 -41.51 -2.62
N LYS A 373 18.82 -42.80 -2.35
CA LYS A 373 18.42 -43.77 -3.39
C LYS A 373 16.92 -43.54 -3.71
N MET A 374 16.65 -43.13 -4.93
CA MET A 374 15.30 -42.86 -5.43
C MET A 374 14.80 -44.06 -6.21
N HIS A 375 13.79 -44.76 -5.68
CA HIS A 375 13.07 -45.80 -6.40
C HIS A 375 11.86 -45.15 -7.06
N MET A 376 11.83 -45.11 -8.39
CA MET A 376 10.82 -44.45 -9.17
C MET A 376 10.11 -45.46 -10.06
N GLU A 377 8.79 -45.39 -10.07
CA GLU A 377 7.91 -46.27 -10.85
C GLU A 377 7.11 -45.42 -11.85
N ARG A 378 7.30 -45.73 -13.14
CA ARG A 378 6.58 -45.07 -14.23
C ARG A 378 6.21 -46.08 -15.30
N ASP A 379 4.92 -46.27 -15.64
CA ASP A 379 4.39 -47.07 -16.73
C ASP A 379 5.05 -48.44 -16.84
N ASP A 380 5.02 -49.26 -15.77
CA ASP A 380 5.66 -50.60 -15.64
C ASP A 380 7.18 -50.64 -15.74
N ARG A 381 7.85 -49.47 -15.69
CA ARG A 381 9.31 -49.40 -15.60
C ARG A 381 9.74 -48.94 -14.21
N GLN A 382 10.59 -49.72 -13.57
CA GLN A 382 11.25 -49.32 -12.32
C GLN A 382 12.65 -48.81 -12.63
N ALA A 383 12.94 -47.59 -12.13
CA ALA A 383 14.29 -47.01 -12.21
C ALA A 383 14.80 -46.70 -10.80
N THR A 384 16.05 -47.02 -10.56
CA THR A 384 16.73 -46.63 -9.31
C THR A 384 17.91 -45.77 -9.65
N TYR A 385 17.99 -44.59 -9.08
CA TYR A 385 19.12 -43.67 -9.19
C TYR A 385 19.37 -42.98 -7.86
N THR A 386 20.53 -42.40 -7.73
CA THR A 386 20.94 -41.70 -6.50
C THR A 386 21.05 -40.24 -6.79
N MET A 387 20.35 -39.43 -5.99
CA MET A 387 20.40 -37.96 -6.09
C MET A 387 20.14 -37.30 -4.73
N ALA A 388 20.58 -36.06 -4.57
CA ALA A 388 20.20 -35.25 -3.45
C ALA A 388 18.77 -34.71 -3.66
N PHE A 389 17.95 -34.71 -2.61
CA PHE A 389 16.61 -34.15 -2.66
C PHE A 389 16.65 -32.67 -2.33
N GLU A 390 16.15 -31.83 -3.23
CA GLU A 390 16.16 -30.36 -3.07
C GLU A 390 15.22 -29.83 -1.98
N GLY A 391 14.15 -30.55 -1.65
CA GLY A 391 13.10 -30.12 -0.71
C GLY A 391 11.88 -29.50 -1.41
N VAL A 392 10.75 -29.52 -0.73
CA VAL A 392 9.48 -28.95 -1.27
C VAL A 392 9.58 -27.45 -1.46
N ILE A 393 10.12 -26.71 -0.50
CA ILE A 393 10.25 -25.25 -0.54
C ILE A 393 11.20 -24.80 -1.64
N PRO A 394 12.45 -25.25 -1.73
CA PRO A 394 13.35 -24.89 -2.83
C PRO A 394 12.82 -25.27 -4.22
N ASN A 395 12.10 -26.39 -4.34
CA ASN A 395 11.43 -26.76 -5.59
C ASN A 395 10.38 -25.74 -6.01
N LEU A 396 9.50 -25.33 -5.10
CA LEU A 396 8.47 -24.34 -5.38
C LEU A 396 9.07 -22.96 -5.70
N GLU A 397 10.12 -22.55 -4.98
CA GLU A 397 10.84 -21.30 -5.25
C GLU A 397 11.52 -21.30 -6.62
N ARG A 398 12.16 -22.42 -7.01
CA ARG A 398 12.71 -22.57 -8.34
C ARG A 398 11.63 -22.51 -9.41
N ARG A 399 10.53 -23.24 -9.23
CA ARG A 399 9.38 -23.21 -10.15
C ARG A 399 8.77 -21.82 -10.25
N TYR A 400 8.66 -21.07 -9.16
CA TYR A 400 8.19 -19.68 -9.17
C TYR A 400 9.05 -18.79 -10.06
N ARG A 401 10.35 -18.96 -10.01
CA ARG A 401 11.33 -18.19 -10.82
C ARG A 401 11.32 -18.58 -12.30
N GLU A 402 11.20 -19.88 -12.60
CA GLU A 402 11.38 -20.43 -13.94
C GLU A 402 10.09 -20.53 -14.76
N THR A 403 8.91 -20.52 -14.11
CA THR A 403 7.63 -20.70 -14.83
C THR A 403 7.23 -19.47 -15.65
N ASN A 404 6.81 -19.73 -16.90
CA ASN A 404 6.16 -18.75 -17.76
C ASN A 404 4.62 -18.74 -17.60
N SER A 405 4.06 -19.67 -16.82
CA SER A 405 2.62 -19.77 -16.56
C SER A 405 2.21 -18.87 -15.42
N GLU A 406 1.44 -17.84 -15.71
CA GLU A 406 0.86 -16.93 -14.72
C GLU A 406 -0.03 -17.68 -13.71
N TYR A 407 -0.74 -18.72 -14.15
CA TYR A 407 -1.56 -19.57 -13.29
C TYR A 407 -0.69 -20.28 -12.22
N ILE A 408 0.42 -20.91 -12.62
CA ILE A 408 1.35 -21.62 -11.70
C ILE A 408 1.99 -20.61 -10.74
N ARG A 409 2.43 -19.45 -11.28
CA ARG A 409 3.02 -18.40 -10.43
C ARG A 409 2.04 -17.91 -9.37
N ASN A 410 0.79 -17.61 -9.75
CA ASN A 410 -0.25 -17.18 -8.81
C ASN A 410 -0.55 -18.25 -7.75
N LYS A 411 -0.57 -19.52 -8.15
CA LYS A 411 -0.78 -20.63 -7.22
C LYS A 411 0.37 -20.79 -6.21
N ILE A 412 1.61 -20.63 -6.64
CA ILE A 412 2.76 -20.67 -5.71
C ILE A 412 2.71 -19.46 -4.77
N THR A 413 2.29 -18.28 -5.27
CA THR A 413 2.16 -17.06 -4.45
C THR A 413 1.19 -17.25 -3.28
N GLU A 414 0.18 -18.12 -3.39
CA GLU A 414 -0.74 -18.45 -2.30
C GLU A 414 -0.03 -19.04 -1.06
N PHE A 415 1.18 -19.61 -1.23
CA PHE A 415 2.02 -20.15 -0.14
C PHE A 415 3.17 -19.23 0.24
N MET A 416 3.24 -18.03 -0.33
CA MET A 416 4.32 -17.09 -0.06
C MET A 416 3.86 -16.00 0.90
N ASN A 417 4.75 -15.64 1.82
CA ASN A 417 4.53 -14.55 2.75
C ASN A 417 5.69 -13.55 2.67
N ASN A 418 5.38 -12.26 2.92
CA ASN A 418 6.39 -11.22 3.00
C ASN A 418 7.01 -11.22 4.40
N ARG A 419 8.28 -11.64 4.49
CA ARG A 419 9.04 -11.57 5.74
C ARG A 419 10.04 -10.43 5.71
N PRO A 420 10.29 -9.75 6.85
CA PRO A 420 11.35 -8.75 6.93
C PRO A 420 12.69 -9.34 6.46
N CYS A 421 13.43 -8.61 5.65
CA CYS A 421 14.73 -9.05 5.18
C CYS A 421 15.68 -9.31 6.38
N PRO A 422 16.30 -10.50 6.52
CA PRO A 422 17.13 -10.82 7.67
C PRO A 422 18.38 -9.94 7.79
N THR A 423 18.92 -9.46 6.67
CA THR A 423 20.13 -8.63 6.63
C THR A 423 19.86 -7.20 7.12
N CYS A 424 18.76 -6.56 6.68
CA CYS A 424 18.47 -5.18 7.07
C CYS A 424 17.34 -5.06 8.13
N GLY A 425 16.77 -6.15 8.60
CA GLY A 425 15.67 -6.15 9.56
C GLY A 425 14.46 -5.35 9.08
N GLY A 426 14.21 -5.28 7.76
CA GLY A 426 13.16 -4.46 7.16
C GLY A 426 13.56 -3.01 6.86
N LYS A 427 14.74 -2.55 7.27
CA LYS A 427 15.18 -1.14 7.14
C LYS A 427 15.54 -0.70 5.71
N ARG A 428 15.57 -1.58 4.71
CA ARG A 428 15.78 -1.31 3.27
C ARG A 428 17.16 -0.81 2.87
N LEU A 429 17.93 -0.23 3.78
CA LEU A 429 19.24 0.40 3.54
C LEU A 429 20.39 -0.49 3.98
N ARG A 430 21.59 -0.15 3.50
CA ARG A 430 22.86 -0.75 3.94
C ARG A 430 23.19 -0.33 5.37
N PRO A 431 23.96 -1.15 6.13
CA PRO A 431 24.37 -0.81 7.50
C PRO A 431 25.13 0.51 7.60
N GLU A 432 25.95 0.84 6.59
CA GLU A 432 26.75 2.06 6.53
C GLU A 432 25.84 3.32 6.45
N ALA A 433 24.75 3.24 5.72
CA ALA A 433 23.77 4.33 5.63
C ALA A 433 22.98 4.48 6.94
N LEU A 434 22.68 3.37 7.61
CA LEU A 434 21.97 3.35 8.90
C LEU A 434 22.85 3.83 10.06
N ALA A 435 24.16 3.81 9.88
CA ALA A 435 25.14 4.28 10.87
C ALA A 435 25.35 5.81 10.83
N VAL A 436 24.64 6.54 9.97
CA VAL A 436 24.66 8.02 9.96
C VAL A 436 23.45 8.53 10.73
N THR A 437 23.68 9.39 11.72
CA THR A 437 22.63 9.92 12.60
C THR A 437 22.55 11.44 12.58
N VAL A 438 21.37 11.98 12.86
CA VAL A 438 21.10 13.38 13.18
C VAL A 438 20.38 13.37 14.51
N ASP A 439 20.92 14.04 15.53
CA ASP A 439 20.36 14.01 16.89
C ASP A 439 20.11 12.54 17.35
N ASP A 440 21.15 11.69 17.22
CA ASP A 440 21.18 10.26 17.55
C ASP A 440 20.16 9.37 16.81
N GLN A 441 19.43 9.91 15.85
CA GLN A 441 18.44 9.17 15.07
C GLN A 441 18.96 8.89 13.67
N ASN A 442 18.82 7.65 13.16
CA ASN A 442 19.07 7.40 11.74
C ASN A 442 17.84 7.73 10.88
N ILE A 443 18.03 7.80 9.57
CA ILE A 443 16.96 8.21 8.64
C ILE A 443 15.72 7.29 8.70
N ILE A 444 15.89 6.00 8.99
CA ILE A 444 14.77 5.06 9.07
C ILE A 444 14.02 5.26 10.38
N ASP A 445 14.70 5.47 11.49
CA ASP A 445 14.04 5.75 12.78
C ASP A 445 13.15 7.01 12.67
N ALA A 446 13.66 8.08 12.04
CA ALA A 446 12.88 9.29 11.78
C ALA A 446 11.68 9.06 10.83
N THR A 447 11.75 8.10 9.90
CA THR A 447 10.64 7.78 8.99
C THR A 447 9.66 6.74 9.54
N ASP A 448 10.04 6.02 10.60
CA ASP A 448 9.17 5.07 11.30
C ASP A 448 8.20 5.75 12.29
N TRP A 449 8.51 6.97 12.69
CA TRP A 449 7.61 7.74 13.55
C TRP A 449 6.37 8.22 12.79
N PRO A 450 5.25 8.46 13.51
CA PRO A 450 4.13 9.21 12.97
C PRO A 450 4.56 10.59 12.44
N VAL A 451 3.92 11.05 11.39
CA VAL A 451 4.20 12.35 10.73
C VAL A 451 4.27 13.49 11.75
N LEU A 452 3.34 13.52 12.72
CA LEU A 452 3.32 14.55 13.75
C LEU A 452 4.61 14.55 14.58
N ARG A 453 5.07 13.39 15.05
CA ARG A 453 6.30 13.25 15.82
C ARG A 453 7.54 13.64 15.00
N THR A 454 7.57 13.25 13.73
CA THR A 454 8.66 13.66 12.82
C THR A 454 8.65 15.18 12.61
N LEU A 455 7.48 15.80 12.49
CA LEU A 455 7.33 17.26 12.38
C LEU A 455 7.86 17.97 13.65
N ASP A 456 7.49 17.50 14.82
CA ASP A 456 7.93 18.08 16.09
C ASP A 456 9.45 17.93 16.29
N TRP A 457 10.02 16.79 15.89
CA TRP A 457 11.46 16.57 15.88
C TRP A 457 12.19 17.56 14.96
N VAL A 458 11.71 17.73 13.71
CA VAL A 458 12.33 18.67 12.76
C VAL A 458 12.17 20.13 13.24
N ARG A 459 11.03 20.49 13.84
CA ARG A 459 10.84 21.81 14.45
C ARG A 459 11.84 22.08 15.59
N ARG A 460 12.09 21.07 16.43
CA ARG A 460 13.11 21.16 17.50
C ARG A 460 14.50 21.33 16.92
N LEU A 461 14.86 20.59 15.83
CA LEU A 461 16.14 20.74 15.16
C LEU A 461 16.34 22.15 14.54
N ALA A 462 15.26 22.79 14.10
CA ALA A 462 15.29 24.11 13.49
C ALA A 462 15.10 25.27 14.48
N GLY A 463 14.76 24.97 15.75
CA GLY A 463 14.44 25.96 16.79
C GLY A 463 15.64 26.52 17.51
N GLU A 464 15.39 27.44 18.48
CA GLU A 464 16.41 28.08 19.30
C GLU A 464 17.12 27.07 20.22
N ASP A 465 16.43 26.04 20.70
CA ASP A 465 16.97 24.96 21.55
C ASP A 465 17.51 23.77 20.71
N SER A 466 18.02 24.04 19.52
CA SER A 466 18.54 23.00 18.61
C SER A 466 19.81 22.33 19.20
N PRO A 467 19.88 20.99 19.09
CA PRO A 467 21.12 20.27 19.44
C PRO A 467 22.21 20.38 18.38
N LEU A 468 21.92 21.03 17.24
CA LEU A 468 22.84 21.17 16.12
C LEU A 468 23.78 22.38 16.29
N SER A 469 24.96 22.31 15.66
CA SER A 469 25.87 23.44 15.63
C SER A 469 25.32 24.63 14.79
N GLU A 470 25.78 25.85 15.03
CA GLU A 470 25.41 27.02 14.21
C GLU A 470 25.70 26.80 12.73
N ARG A 471 26.77 26.09 12.39
CA ARG A 471 27.14 25.72 11.03
C ARG A 471 26.07 24.78 10.42
N ASP A 472 25.66 23.76 11.16
CA ASP A 472 24.69 22.78 10.68
C ASP A 472 23.30 23.39 10.56
N LEU A 473 22.93 24.33 11.43
CA LEU A 473 21.72 25.12 11.32
C LEU A 473 21.74 26.02 10.07
N ALA A 474 22.86 26.64 9.76
CA ALA A 474 23.01 27.44 8.54
C ALA A 474 22.88 26.58 7.27
N ILE A 475 23.44 25.36 7.27
CA ILE A 475 23.34 24.40 6.17
C ILE A 475 21.92 23.85 6.05
N GLY A 476 21.31 23.45 7.17
CA GLY A 476 20.01 22.79 7.24
C GLY A 476 18.80 23.71 7.05
N GLY A 477 18.94 25.02 7.24
CA GLY A 477 17.83 25.98 7.40
C GLY A 477 16.79 25.94 6.25
N ARG A 478 17.25 25.85 4.99
CA ARG A 478 16.33 25.69 3.85
C ARG A 478 15.69 24.32 3.80
N ILE A 479 16.43 23.27 4.19
CA ILE A 479 15.96 21.90 4.17
C ILE A 479 14.87 21.73 5.25
N PHE A 480 15.10 22.24 6.47
CA PHE A 480 14.12 22.24 7.56
C PHE A 480 12.81 22.91 7.15
N LYS A 481 12.89 24.08 6.52
CA LYS A 481 11.71 24.82 6.06
C LYS A 481 10.85 23.99 5.12
N GLU A 482 11.47 23.29 4.16
CA GLU A 482 10.77 22.45 3.20
C GLU A 482 10.15 21.19 3.85
N ILE A 483 10.89 20.54 4.77
CA ILE A 483 10.37 19.38 5.50
C ILE A 483 9.18 19.79 6.37
N ILE A 484 9.31 20.87 7.14
CA ILE A 484 8.24 21.37 8.03
C ILE A 484 6.99 21.72 7.24
N ALA A 485 7.14 22.39 6.09
CA ALA A 485 6.00 22.75 5.25
C ALA A 485 5.26 21.49 4.74
N ARG A 486 5.99 20.51 4.18
CA ARG A 486 5.39 19.27 3.65
C ARG A 486 4.76 18.39 4.72
N LEU A 487 5.41 18.24 5.87
CA LEU A 487 4.85 17.50 7.00
C LEU A 487 3.63 18.23 7.58
N GLY A 488 3.67 19.57 7.64
CA GLY A 488 2.54 20.40 8.05
C GLY A 488 1.31 20.13 7.20
N PHE A 489 1.43 20.11 5.87
CA PHE A 489 0.32 19.80 4.97
C PHE A 489 -0.27 18.40 5.18
N LEU A 490 0.57 17.40 5.52
CA LEU A 490 0.06 16.06 5.86
C LEU A 490 -0.76 16.08 7.15
N VAL A 491 -0.35 16.88 8.14
CA VAL A 491 -1.11 17.07 9.40
C VAL A 491 -2.42 17.80 9.13
N ASP A 492 -2.40 18.84 8.28
CA ASP A 492 -3.57 19.65 7.94
C ASP A 492 -4.66 18.83 7.24
N VAL A 493 -4.29 17.82 6.43
CA VAL A 493 -5.25 16.90 5.79
C VAL A 493 -5.61 15.68 6.67
N GLY A 494 -5.25 15.68 7.97
CA GLY A 494 -5.61 14.62 8.90
C GLY A 494 -4.82 13.30 8.72
N LEU A 495 -3.56 13.36 8.26
CA LEU A 495 -2.67 12.21 8.08
C LEU A 495 -1.50 12.20 9.09
N ASP A 496 -1.69 12.83 10.23
CA ASP A 496 -0.70 12.98 11.30
C ASP A 496 -0.23 11.64 11.91
N TYR A 497 -1.08 10.61 11.83
CA TYR A 497 -0.84 9.26 12.35
C TYR A 497 -0.03 8.36 11.41
N LEU A 498 0.08 8.69 10.12
CA LEU A 498 0.84 7.89 9.16
C LEU A 498 2.34 7.95 9.43
N THR A 499 3.05 6.89 9.06
CA THR A 499 4.53 6.90 9.05
C THR A 499 5.04 7.14 7.63
N LEU A 500 6.16 7.87 7.48
CA LEU A 500 6.75 8.15 6.17
C LEU A 500 7.25 6.88 5.47
N ARG A 501 7.57 5.84 6.23
CA ARG A 501 8.02 4.54 5.72
C ARG A 501 6.87 3.67 5.20
N ARG A 502 5.63 3.95 5.54
CA ARG A 502 4.47 3.17 5.14
C ARG A 502 4.41 3.05 3.61
N SER A 503 4.23 1.83 3.12
CA SER A 503 4.13 1.55 1.68
C SER A 503 2.90 2.22 1.08
N ALA A 504 3.06 2.89 -0.07
CA ALA A 504 1.95 3.49 -0.80
C ALA A 504 0.88 2.47 -1.22
N ALA A 505 1.28 1.21 -1.45
CA ALA A 505 0.36 0.13 -1.80
C ALA A 505 -0.54 -0.33 -0.64
N SER A 506 -0.22 0.03 0.61
CA SER A 506 -1.01 -0.31 1.80
C SER A 506 -1.97 0.81 2.24
N LEU A 507 -1.98 1.93 1.53
CA LEU A 507 -2.85 3.05 1.82
C LEU A 507 -4.28 2.78 1.35
N SER A 508 -5.26 3.23 2.11
CA SER A 508 -6.64 3.32 1.64
C SER A 508 -6.76 4.34 0.49
N GLY A 509 -7.84 4.26 -0.28
CA GLY A 509 -8.11 5.21 -1.37
C GLY A 509 -8.10 6.66 -0.88
N GLY A 510 -8.76 6.93 0.24
CA GLY A 510 -8.83 8.26 0.84
C GLY A 510 -7.49 8.75 1.41
N GLU A 511 -6.69 7.88 2.06
CA GLU A 511 -5.33 8.25 2.51
C GLU A 511 -4.44 8.66 1.33
N ALA A 512 -4.48 7.89 0.24
CA ALA A 512 -3.68 8.19 -0.96
C ALA A 512 -4.11 9.49 -1.64
N GLN A 513 -5.40 9.76 -1.71
CA GLN A 513 -5.96 10.98 -2.27
C GLN A 513 -5.54 12.21 -1.44
N ARG A 514 -5.63 12.12 -0.10
CA ARG A 514 -5.19 13.20 0.80
C ARG A 514 -3.68 13.46 0.75
N ILE A 515 -2.85 12.42 0.55
CA ILE A 515 -1.42 12.61 0.29
C ILE A 515 -1.19 13.41 -0.99
N ARG A 516 -1.93 13.10 -2.07
CA ARG A 516 -1.84 13.87 -3.32
C ARG A 516 -2.30 15.32 -3.10
N LEU A 517 -3.41 15.52 -2.39
CA LEU A 517 -3.91 16.84 -2.02
C LEU A 517 -2.84 17.63 -1.25
N ALA A 518 -2.25 17.07 -0.20
CA ALA A 518 -1.18 17.68 0.58
C ALA A 518 0.03 18.07 -0.30
N THR A 519 0.40 17.22 -1.26
CA THR A 519 1.50 17.48 -2.20
C THR A 519 1.17 18.66 -3.13
N GLN A 520 -0.08 18.76 -3.62
CA GLN A 520 -0.52 19.86 -4.50
C GLN A 520 -0.62 21.19 -3.75
N ILE A 521 -1.11 21.19 -2.52
CA ILE A 521 -1.10 22.38 -1.66
C ILE A 521 0.32 22.90 -1.46
N GLY A 522 1.26 21.97 -1.24
CA GLY A 522 2.68 22.28 -1.11
C GLY A 522 3.28 23.03 -2.31
N SER A 523 2.72 22.84 -3.50
CA SER A 523 3.16 23.56 -4.72
C SER A 523 2.79 25.04 -4.74
N ARG A 524 1.81 25.47 -3.92
CA ARG A 524 1.28 26.85 -3.84
C ARG A 524 0.94 27.46 -5.21
N LEU A 525 0.44 26.63 -6.13
CA LEU A 525 -0.02 27.10 -7.44
C LEU A 525 -1.24 28.01 -7.26
N MET A 526 -1.30 29.07 -8.07
CA MET A 526 -2.39 30.06 -8.09
C MET A 526 -3.03 30.09 -9.47
N GLY A 527 -4.35 30.41 -9.52
CA GLY A 527 -5.09 30.51 -10.78
C GLY A 527 -5.34 29.15 -11.45
N VAL A 528 -5.31 28.05 -10.70
CA VAL A 528 -5.52 26.67 -11.16
C VAL A 528 -6.94 26.22 -10.86
N LEU A 529 -7.47 25.34 -11.70
CA LEU A 529 -8.71 24.60 -11.43
C LEU A 529 -8.35 23.25 -10.80
N TYR A 530 -8.64 23.05 -9.53
CA TYR A 530 -8.55 21.76 -8.87
C TYR A 530 -9.85 21.00 -9.01
N VAL A 531 -9.79 19.75 -9.48
CA VAL A 531 -10.95 18.86 -9.61
C VAL A 531 -10.73 17.66 -8.70
N LEU A 532 -11.59 17.51 -7.67
CA LEU A 532 -11.49 16.48 -6.65
C LEU A 532 -12.68 15.51 -6.71
N ASP A 533 -12.42 14.21 -6.52
CA ASP A 533 -13.43 13.15 -6.49
C ASP A 533 -13.61 12.66 -5.06
N GLU A 534 -14.72 13.03 -4.43
CA GLU A 534 -15.13 12.59 -3.10
C GLU A 534 -13.99 12.62 -2.05
N PRO A 535 -13.37 13.78 -1.78
CA PRO A 535 -12.20 13.86 -0.89
C PRO A 535 -12.51 13.55 0.59
N SER A 536 -13.79 13.61 1.01
CA SER A 536 -14.26 13.27 2.37
C SER A 536 -14.34 11.78 2.66
N ILE A 537 -14.08 10.92 1.65
CA ILE A 537 -14.24 9.46 1.77
C ILE A 537 -13.42 8.89 2.94
N GLY A 538 -14.10 8.07 3.77
CA GLY A 538 -13.51 7.36 4.91
C GLY A 538 -13.01 8.29 6.03
N LEU A 539 -13.48 9.52 6.06
CA LEU A 539 -13.19 10.49 7.12
C LEU A 539 -14.24 10.46 8.22
N HIS A 540 -13.73 10.50 9.45
CA HIS A 540 -14.56 10.89 10.59
C HIS A 540 -14.94 12.37 10.45
N PRO A 541 -16.14 12.83 10.89
CA PRO A 541 -16.55 14.24 10.82
C PRO A 541 -15.49 15.21 11.33
N ARG A 542 -14.82 14.91 12.44
CA ARG A 542 -13.69 15.70 12.97
C ARG A 542 -12.57 15.93 11.94
N ASP A 543 -12.22 14.89 11.17
CA ASP A 543 -11.14 14.99 10.19
C ASP A 543 -11.63 15.68 8.90
N ASN A 544 -12.94 15.58 8.60
CA ASN A 544 -13.57 16.29 7.50
C ASN A 544 -13.52 17.81 7.67
N THR A 545 -13.77 18.32 8.87
CA THR A 545 -13.65 19.76 9.17
C THR A 545 -12.24 20.30 8.86
N ARG A 546 -11.17 19.53 9.12
CA ARG A 546 -9.79 19.89 8.77
C ARG A 546 -9.57 19.89 7.25
N LEU A 547 -10.11 18.91 6.55
CA LEU A 547 -10.07 18.85 5.09
C LEU A 547 -10.74 20.08 4.47
N LEU A 548 -11.93 20.46 4.96
CA LEU A 548 -12.66 21.64 4.49
C LEU A 548 -11.87 22.93 4.70
N ALA A 549 -11.24 23.11 5.86
CA ALA A 549 -10.35 24.24 6.10
C ALA A 549 -9.21 24.31 5.06
N THR A 550 -8.66 23.14 4.69
CA THR A 550 -7.62 23.01 3.67
C THR A 550 -8.12 23.36 2.26
N LEU A 551 -9.31 22.89 1.86
CA LEU A 551 -9.93 23.21 0.57
C LEU A 551 -10.26 24.71 0.46
N LYS A 552 -10.76 25.31 1.55
CA LYS A 552 -10.98 26.76 1.63
C LYS A 552 -9.66 27.54 1.52
N GLY A 553 -8.59 27.05 2.15
CA GLY A 553 -7.26 27.63 2.01
C GLY A 553 -6.75 27.60 0.57
N LEU A 554 -7.01 26.54 -0.20
CA LEU A 554 -6.70 26.47 -1.63
C LEU A 554 -7.51 27.51 -2.44
N ARG A 555 -8.79 27.65 -2.18
CA ARG A 555 -9.66 28.66 -2.77
C ARG A 555 -9.13 30.07 -2.50
N ASP A 556 -8.82 30.35 -1.25
CA ASP A 556 -8.38 31.68 -0.78
C ASP A 556 -7.02 32.10 -1.39
N LEU A 557 -6.25 31.15 -1.94
CA LEU A 557 -5.06 31.43 -2.78
C LEU A 557 -5.43 31.88 -4.21
N GLY A 558 -6.70 32.06 -4.55
CA GLY A 558 -7.15 32.43 -5.89
C GLY A 558 -7.26 31.26 -6.86
N ASN A 559 -7.64 30.09 -6.37
CA ASN A 559 -7.91 28.89 -7.17
C ASN A 559 -9.41 28.59 -7.22
N THR A 560 -9.83 27.98 -8.32
CA THR A 560 -11.17 27.36 -8.39
C THR A 560 -11.08 25.94 -7.91
N VAL A 561 -11.88 25.57 -6.92
CA VAL A 561 -11.90 24.22 -6.34
C VAL A 561 -13.24 23.56 -6.67
N LEU A 562 -13.21 22.61 -7.59
CA LEU A 562 -14.38 21.86 -8.05
C LEU A 562 -14.37 20.48 -7.40
N VAL A 563 -15.38 20.18 -6.60
CA VAL A 563 -15.45 18.94 -5.80
C VAL A 563 -16.69 18.16 -6.18
N VAL A 564 -16.54 16.87 -6.53
CA VAL A 564 -17.66 15.93 -6.59
C VAL A 564 -17.87 15.40 -5.19
N GLU A 565 -19.02 15.65 -4.56
CA GLU A 565 -19.25 15.29 -3.17
C GLU A 565 -20.70 14.90 -2.84
N HIS A 566 -20.80 14.11 -1.76
CA HIS A 566 -22.05 13.66 -1.15
C HIS A 566 -22.16 14.00 0.34
N ASP A 567 -21.05 14.41 0.94
CA ASP A 567 -20.98 14.76 2.35
C ASP A 567 -21.75 16.05 2.65
N GLU A 568 -22.60 16.02 3.66
CA GLU A 568 -23.48 17.11 4.01
C GLU A 568 -22.73 18.36 4.45
N GLU A 569 -21.69 18.23 5.31
CA GLU A 569 -20.88 19.34 5.81
C GLU A 569 -20.16 20.02 4.64
N THR A 570 -19.58 19.24 3.71
CA THR A 570 -18.92 19.77 2.52
C THR A 570 -19.88 20.55 1.60
N ILE A 571 -21.09 20.03 1.41
CA ILE A 571 -22.12 20.70 0.59
C ILE A 571 -22.59 22.00 1.24
N ARG A 572 -22.77 22.02 2.57
CA ARG A 572 -23.18 23.22 3.33
C ARG A 572 -22.16 24.34 3.29
N GLU A 573 -20.88 23.99 3.29
CA GLU A 573 -19.73 24.89 3.31
C GLU A 573 -19.26 25.35 1.92
N ALA A 574 -19.92 24.88 0.84
CA ALA A 574 -19.63 25.28 -0.53
C ALA A 574 -20.09 26.73 -0.81
N ASP A 575 -19.34 27.43 -1.67
CA ASP A 575 -19.77 28.75 -2.17
C ASP A 575 -20.85 28.61 -3.26
N TRP A 576 -20.79 27.51 -4.05
CA TRP A 576 -21.70 27.20 -5.13
C TRP A 576 -21.92 25.70 -5.29
N ILE A 577 -23.15 25.30 -5.60
CA ILE A 577 -23.56 23.91 -5.77
C ILE A 577 -24.18 23.71 -7.14
N ILE A 578 -23.86 22.57 -7.77
CA ILE A 578 -24.50 22.09 -9.00
C ILE A 578 -25.10 20.71 -8.70
N ASP A 579 -26.41 20.62 -8.67
CA ASP A 579 -27.15 19.38 -8.39
C ASP A 579 -27.59 18.70 -9.69
N LEU A 580 -27.08 17.47 -9.93
CA LEU A 580 -27.35 16.68 -11.12
C LEU A 580 -28.36 15.56 -10.85
N GLY A 581 -29.32 15.39 -11.75
CA GLY A 581 -30.37 14.39 -11.60
C GLY A 581 -31.29 14.32 -12.83
N PRO A 582 -32.60 14.03 -12.61
CA PRO A 582 -33.27 13.68 -11.35
C PRO A 582 -33.05 12.22 -10.93
N GLY A 583 -32.51 11.38 -11.81
CA GLY A 583 -32.27 9.96 -11.60
C GLY A 583 -30.83 9.55 -11.90
N ALA A 584 -30.61 8.25 -12.06
CA ALA A 584 -29.34 7.66 -12.42
C ALA A 584 -29.34 7.15 -13.88
N GLY A 585 -28.16 7.00 -14.51
CA GLY A 585 -28.00 6.47 -15.85
C GLY A 585 -28.76 7.27 -16.90
N GLU A 586 -29.65 6.64 -17.68
CA GLU A 586 -30.42 7.28 -18.74
C GLU A 586 -31.43 8.33 -18.23
N HIS A 587 -31.85 8.22 -16.95
CA HIS A 587 -32.76 9.15 -16.31
C HIS A 587 -32.02 10.29 -15.58
N GLY A 588 -30.70 10.29 -15.63
CA GLY A 588 -29.83 11.35 -15.09
C GLY A 588 -29.35 12.32 -16.18
N GLY A 589 -28.31 13.06 -15.87
CA GLY A 589 -27.59 13.91 -16.82
C GLY A 589 -28.19 15.30 -17.04
N TYR A 590 -29.13 15.74 -16.21
CA TYR A 590 -29.68 17.10 -16.22
C TYR A 590 -29.21 17.91 -15.01
N VAL A 591 -29.09 19.22 -15.17
CA VAL A 591 -28.91 20.15 -14.05
C VAL A 591 -30.29 20.37 -13.44
N ILE A 592 -30.49 19.97 -12.19
CA ILE A 592 -31.76 20.13 -11.45
C ILE A 592 -31.79 21.46 -10.75
N ALA A 593 -30.68 21.85 -10.17
CA ALA A 593 -30.52 23.13 -9.49
C ALA A 593 -29.04 23.57 -9.53
N GLU A 594 -28.81 24.87 -9.55
CA GLU A 594 -27.49 25.48 -9.36
C GLU A 594 -27.65 26.76 -8.54
N GLY A 595 -26.70 27.07 -7.68
CA GLY A 595 -26.73 28.25 -6.84
C GLY A 595 -26.02 28.07 -5.50
N THR A 596 -26.26 28.98 -4.57
CA THR A 596 -25.79 28.90 -3.18
C THR A 596 -26.49 27.75 -2.43
N PRO A 597 -25.94 27.25 -1.31
CA PRO A 597 -26.58 26.22 -0.49
C PRO A 597 -28.05 26.53 -0.17
N ASP A 598 -28.38 27.76 0.25
CA ASP A 598 -29.74 28.15 0.57
C ASP A 598 -30.72 28.03 -0.62
N GLN A 599 -30.25 28.38 -1.83
CA GLN A 599 -31.06 28.24 -3.06
C GLN A 599 -31.34 26.77 -3.40
N ILE A 600 -30.40 25.86 -3.08
CA ILE A 600 -30.61 24.42 -3.26
C ILE A 600 -31.58 23.87 -2.22
N TYR A 601 -31.49 24.31 -0.94
CA TYR A 601 -32.40 23.88 0.12
C TYR A 601 -33.86 24.24 -0.20
N ASP A 602 -34.10 25.40 -0.76
CA ASP A 602 -35.44 25.86 -1.10
C ASP A 602 -36.02 25.25 -2.39
N ASN A 603 -35.17 24.57 -3.19
CA ASN A 603 -35.61 23.99 -4.46
C ASN A 603 -36.42 22.71 -4.24
N PRO A 604 -37.73 22.67 -4.61
CA PRO A 604 -38.58 21.50 -4.40
C PRO A 604 -38.24 20.31 -5.32
N LYS A 605 -37.48 20.55 -6.40
CA LYS A 605 -37.05 19.50 -7.34
C LYS A 605 -35.76 18.83 -6.96
N SER A 606 -34.96 19.45 -6.07
CA SER A 606 -33.70 18.93 -5.61
C SER A 606 -33.91 17.87 -4.51
N ILE A 607 -33.56 16.64 -4.79
CA ILE A 607 -33.54 15.57 -3.80
C ILE A 607 -32.44 15.85 -2.76
N THR A 608 -31.29 16.33 -3.21
CA THR A 608 -30.18 16.76 -2.34
C THR A 608 -30.67 17.84 -1.37
N GLY A 609 -31.32 18.90 -1.89
CA GLY A 609 -31.90 19.96 -1.07
C GLY A 609 -32.98 19.48 -0.10
N ALA A 610 -33.73 18.43 -0.45
CA ALA A 610 -34.74 17.85 0.42
C ALA A 610 -34.15 17.14 1.64
N TYR A 611 -32.99 16.43 1.48
CA TYR A 611 -32.28 15.83 2.60
C TYR A 611 -31.56 16.88 3.46
N LEU A 612 -30.85 17.82 2.85
CA LEU A 612 -30.11 18.88 3.54
C LEU A 612 -31.01 19.84 4.34
N SER A 613 -32.27 20.07 3.89
CA SER A 613 -33.25 20.88 4.60
C SER A 613 -34.09 20.10 5.62
N GLY A 614 -33.84 18.79 5.79
CA GLY A 614 -34.60 17.92 6.67
C GLY A 614 -36.03 17.58 6.20
N ARG A 615 -36.43 17.99 4.97
CA ARG A 615 -37.72 17.59 4.38
C ARG A 615 -37.82 16.09 4.12
N LEU A 616 -36.66 15.46 3.85
CA LEU A 616 -36.50 14.02 3.79
C LEU A 616 -35.44 13.64 4.81
N GLN A 617 -35.68 12.58 5.56
CA GLN A 617 -34.73 12.07 6.57
C GLN A 617 -34.75 10.55 6.60
N VAL A 618 -33.63 9.95 6.98
CA VAL A 618 -33.58 8.55 7.34
C VAL A 618 -34.22 8.36 8.71
N PRO A 619 -35.32 7.59 8.84
CA PRO A 619 -36.00 7.43 10.11
C PRO A 619 -35.16 6.62 11.10
N VAL A 620 -35.14 7.05 12.36
CA VAL A 620 -34.60 6.25 13.47
C VAL A 620 -35.62 5.17 13.85
N PRO A 621 -35.19 3.91 14.11
CA PRO A 621 -36.12 2.85 14.55
C PRO A 621 -36.83 3.24 15.85
N GLU A 622 -38.16 2.98 15.97
CA GLU A 622 -38.91 3.23 17.20
C GLU A 622 -38.38 2.49 18.42
N LYS A 623 -37.78 1.32 18.21
CA LYS A 623 -37.13 0.51 19.24
C LYS A 623 -35.84 -0.11 18.72
N ARG A 624 -34.79 -0.10 19.54
CA ARG A 624 -33.56 -0.84 19.25
C ARG A 624 -33.78 -2.33 19.43
N ARG A 625 -33.16 -3.15 18.56
CA ARG A 625 -33.22 -4.62 18.70
C ARG A 625 -32.46 -5.07 19.93
N ASN A 626 -33.06 -6.00 20.71
CA ASN A 626 -32.39 -6.63 21.84
C ASN A 626 -31.34 -7.66 21.40
N GLY A 627 -31.36 -8.07 20.11
CA GLY A 627 -30.53 -9.16 19.60
C GLY A 627 -30.98 -10.52 20.09
N ASN A 628 -30.13 -11.53 19.94
CA ASN A 628 -30.48 -12.91 20.37
C ASN A 628 -29.90 -13.27 21.76
N GLY A 629 -29.42 -12.29 22.52
CA GLY A 629 -28.80 -12.48 23.84
C GLY A 629 -27.39 -13.08 23.81
N LYS A 630 -26.83 -13.39 22.63
CA LYS A 630 -25.50 -13.97 22.42
C LYS A 630 -24.51 -12.92 21.97
N SER A 631 -23.23 -13.15 22.19
CA SER A 631 -22.17 -12.24 21.77
C SER A 631 -20.90 -12.99 21.40
N LEU A 632 -20.13 -12.43 20.48
CA LEU A 632 -18.72 -12.73 20.32
C LEU A 632 -17.92 -11.85 21.30
N ARG A 633 -16.79 -12.36 21.78
CA ARG A 633 -15.85 -11.57 22.56
C ARG A 633 -14.44 -11.77 22.01
N VAL A 634 -13.85 -10.68 21.56
CA VAL A 634 -12.42 -10.60 21.21
C VAL A 634 -11.69 -10.23 22.48
N VAL A 635 -10.67 -10.98 22.89
CA VAL A 635 -9.90 -10.77 24.11
C VAL A 635 -8.44 -10.55 23.76
N GLY A 636 -7.85 -9.48 24.28
CA GLY A 636 -6.43 -9.22 24.19
C GLY A 636 -5.94 -8.93 22.78
N ALA A 637 -6.68 -8.16 21.97
CA ALA A 637 -6.23 -7.79 20.63
C ALA A 637 -5.08 -6.77 20.70
N ARG A 638 -3.92 -7.13 20.07
CA ARG A 638 -2.67 -6.34 20.09
C ARG A 638 -2.11 -6.06 18.70
N ALA A 639 -2.83 -6.40 17.66
CA ALA A 639 -2.38 -6.18 16.29
C ALA A 639 -2.24 -4.68 15.97
N ASN A 640 -1.17 -4.30 15.26
CA ASN A 640 -0.85 -2.93 14.87
C ASN A 640 -0.88 -1.96 16.06
N ASN A 641 -1.81 -1.00 16.08
CA ASN A 641 -1.94 0.00 17.13
C ASN A 641 -2.91 -0.39 18.25
N LEU A 642 -3.54 -1.56 18.25
CA LEU A 642 -4.44 -2.02 19.29
C LEU A 642 -3.70 -2.28 20.59
N LYS A 643 -4.26 -1.81 21.73
CA LYS A 643 -3.64 -1.85 23.04
C LYS A 643 -4.33 -2.84 23.96
N ASP A 644 -4.09 -4.14 23.75
CA ASP A 644 -4.66 -5.22 24.59
C ASP A 644 -6.19 -5.10 24.72
N LEU A 645 -6.85 -4.96 23.55
CA LEU A 645 -8.24 -4.55 23.47
C LEU A 645 -9.20 -5.72 23.69
N ASP A 646 -10.10 -5.55 24.66
CA ASP A 646 -11.25 -6.45 24.91
C ASP A 646 -12.52 -5.84 24.34
N VAL A 647 -13.19 -6.55 23.40
CA VAL A 647 -14.41 -6.06 22.77
C VAL A 647 -15.49 -7.13 22.77
N LYS A 648 -16.71 -6.74 23.18
CA LYS A 648 -17.92 -7.55 23.10
C LYS A 648 -18.78 -7.11 21.91
N ILE A 649 -19.09 -8.06 21.01
CA ILE A 649 -19.89 -7.82 19.80
C ILE A 649 -21.21 -8.60 19.95
N PRO A 650 -22.34 -7.92 20.18
CA PRO A 650 -23.64 -8.57 20.31
C PRO A 650 -24.09 -9.15 18.96
N LEU A 651 -24.69 -10.36 18.99
CA LEU A 651 -25.18 -11.04 17.80
C LEU A 651 -26.67 -10.78 17.54
N GLY A 652 -27.10 -10.86 16.26
CA GLY A 652 -28.46 -10.55 15.84
C GLY A 652 -28.79 -9.06 15.89
N LYS A 653 -27.77 -8.22 15.72
CA LYS A 653 -27.84 -6.75 15.71
C LYS A 653 -27.11 -6.15 14.52
N LEU A 654 -27.44 -4.89 14.21
CA LEU A 654 -26.63 -4.01 13.40
C LEU A 654 -25.62 -3.31 14.32
N VAL A 655 -24.35 -3.66 14.21
CA VAL A 655 -23.26 -3.14 15.04
C VAL A 655 -22.35 -2.25 14.20
N CYS A 656 -22.15 -1.00 14.63
CA CYS A 656 -21.21 -0.08 14.00
C CYS A 656 -19.90 -0.01 14.79
N ILE A 657 -18.77 -0.14 14.11
CA ILE A 657 -17.45 0.22 14.63
C ILE A 657 -17.13 1.63 14.14
N THR A 658 -16.98 2.57 15.07
CA THR A 658 -16.76 3.99 14.81
C THR A 658 -15.42 4.47 15.37
N GLY A 659 -15.08 5.72 15.14
CA GLY A 659 -13.89 6.40 15.66
C GLY A 659 -13.09 7.11 14.58
N VAL A 660 -12.16 7.93 15.00
CA VAL A 660 -11.33 8.75 14.10
C VAL A 660 -10.47 7.92 13.14
N SER A 661 -9.96 8.56 12.08
CA SER A 661 -9.06 7.92 11.12
C SER A 661 -7.81 7.38 11.84
N GLY A 662 -7.41 6.14 11.53
CA GLY A 662 -6.26 5.48 12.17
C GLY A 662 -6.47 4.99 13.61
N SER A 663 -7.70 5.01 14.16
CA SER A 663 -7.97 4.51 15.54
C SER A 663 -7.89 2.99 15.72
N GLY A 664 -7.76 2.20 14.62
CA GLY A 664 -7.62 0.74 14.70
C GLY A 664 -8.86 -0.04 14.26
N LYS A 665 -9.90 0.60 13.72
CA LYS A 665 -11.16 -0.03 13.28
C LYS A 665 -10.96 -1.22 12.33
N SER A 666 -10.26 -1.00 11.23
CA SER A 666 -9.99 -2.05 10.22
C SER A 666 -9.08 -3.14 10.77
N THR A 667 -8.13 -2.78 11.66
CA THR A 667 -7.29 -3.75 12.36
C THR A 667 -8.12 -4.69 13.23
N LEU A 668 -9.05 -4.16 14.04
CA LEU A 668 -9.93 -4.97 14.87
C LEU A 668 -10.86 -5.85 14.01
N MET A 669 -11.53 -5.24 13.03
CA MET A 669 -12.58 -5.92 12.26
C MET A 669 -12.02 -6.90 11.23
N VAL A 670 -11.00 -6.47 10.46
CA VAL A 670 -10.49 -7.26 9.32
C VAL A 670 -9.28 -8.09 9.74
N ASP A 671 -8.22 -7.43 10.27
CA ASP A 671 -6.97 -8.13 10.54
C ASP A 671 -7.13 -9.16 11.67
N VAL A 672 -7.88 -8.84 12.73
CA VAL A 672 -8.07 -9.73 13.88
C VAL A 672 -9.32 -10.60 13.67
N LEU A 673 -10.52 -10.01 13.71
CA LEU A 673 -11.77 -10.74 13.79
C LEU A 673 -12.08 -11.54 12.52
N TYR A 674 -12.11 -10.86 11.36
CA TYR A 674 -12.46 -11.53 10.10
C TYR A 674 -11.46 -12.64 9.76
N ASN A 675 -10.16 -12.36 9.84
CA ASN A 675 -9.15 -13.35 9.49
C ASN A 675 -9.20 -14.59 10.40
N ALA A 676 -9.42 -14.39 11.71
CA ALA A 676 -9.57 -15.50 12.65
C ALA A 676 -10.82 -16.34 12.35
N LEU A 677 -11.99 -15.69 12.21
CA LEU A 677 -13.25 -16.40 11.94
C LEU A 677 -13.28 -17.03 10.54
N ALA A 678 -12.68 -16.40 9.53
CA ALA A 678 -12.57 -16.96 8.19
C ALA A 678 -11.71 -18.23 8.18
N ARG A 679 -10.64 -18.25 8.96
CA ARG A 679 -9.82 -19.46 9.16
C ARG A 679 -10.64 -20.56 9.84
N ASP A 680 -11.30 -20.25 10.95
CA ASP A 680 -11.93 -21.25 11.82
C ASP A 680 -13.29 -21.73 11.28
N LEU A 681 -14.11 -20.86 10.65
CA LEU A 681 -15.43 -21.20 10.12
C LEU A 681 -15.44 -21.55 8.63
N ASN A 682 -14.65 -20.86 7.82
CA ASN A 682 -14.68 -21.02 6.37
C ASN A 682 -13.50 -21.85 5.83
N GLY A 683 -12.54 -22.27 6.68
CA GLY A 683 -11.33 -22.98 6.27
C GLY A 683 -10.39 -22.12 5.39
N ALA A 684 -10.46 -20.80 5.52
CA ALA A 684 -9.65 -19.89 4.73
C ALA A 684 -8.20 -19.87 5.22
N HIS A 685 -7.26 -19.75 4.29
CA HIS A 685 -5.83 -19.61 4.60
C HIS A 685 -5.49 -18.14 4.90
N THR A 686 -6.01 -17.62 6.03
CA THR A 686 -5.77 -16.25 6.48
C THR A 686 -5.02 -16.25 7.81
N TYR A 687 -4.13 -15.26 8.00
CA TYR A 687 -3.46 -15.06 9.27
C TYR A 687 -4.12 -13.91 10.02
N PRO A 688 -4.69 -14.17 11.21
CA PRO A 688 -5.16 -13.12 12.07
C PRO A 688 -3.99 -12.32 12.66
N GLY A 689 -4.23 -11.04 12.91
CA GLY A 689 -3.32 -10.21 13.73
C GLY A 689 -3.24 -10.73 15.15
N ASP A 690 -2.34 -10.19 15.96
CA ASP A 690 -2.08 -10.67 17.33
C ASP A 690 -3.29 -10.45 18.27
N TYR A 691 -3.76 -11.53 18.91
CA TYR A 691 -4.85 -11.55 19.90
C TYR A 691 -4.69 -12.76 20.82
N GLU A 692 -5.30 -12.71 22.00
CA GLU A 692 -5.26 -13.85 22.94
C GLU A 692 -6.25 -14.95 22.56
N ARG A 693 -7.55 -14.64 22.45
CA ARG A 693 -8.62 -15.57 22.05
C ARG A 693 -9.88 -14.86 21.57
N ILE A 694 -10.73 -15.60 20.87
CA ILE A 694 -12.08 -15.18 20.50
C ILE A 694 -13.08 -16.20 21.08
N GLU A 695 -14.04 -15.73 21.86
CA GLU A 695 -15.08 -16.54 22.50
C GLU A 695 -16.39 -16.41 21.69
N GLY A 696 -17.19 -17.50 21.60
CA GLY A 696 -18.49 -17.52 20.95
C GLY A 696 -18.46 -17.86 19.45
N ILE A 697 -17.37 -18.37 18.91
CA ILE A 697 -17.22 -18.73 17.48
C ILE A 697 -18.27 -19.79 17.08
N GLU A 698 -18.58 -20.73 17.97
CA GLU A 698 -19.55 -21.80 17.79
C GLU A 698 -21.01 -21.32 17.61
N LEU A 699 -21.27 -20.05 17.90
CA LEU A 699 -22.58 -19.40 17.71
C LEU A 699 -22.86 -19.04 16.25
N LEU A 700 -21.82 -19.03 15.41
CA LEU A 700 -21.87 -18.69 14.00
C LEU A 700 -21.66 -19.93 13.12
N ASP A 701 -22.20 -19.89 11.92
CA ASP A 701 -21.99 -20.93 10.90
C ASP A 701 -21.04 -20.49 9.80
N LYS A 702 -20.92 -19.20 9.55
CA LYS A 702 -19.96 -18.61 8.59
C LYS A 702 -19.78 -17.11 8.79
N ILE A 703 -18.69 -16.58 8.21
CA ILE A 703 -18.42 -15.14 8.10
C ILE A 703 -18.30 -14.75 6.62
N ILE A 704 -18.82 -13.58 6.26
CA ILE A 704 -18.78 -13.05 4.91
C ILE A 704 -18.25 -11.61 4.97
N ASN A 705 -17.13 -11.36 4.28
CA ASN A 705 -16.58 -10.02 4.09
C ASN A 705 -17.09 -9.41 2.79
N ILE A 706 -17.61 -8.20 2.88
CA ILE A 706 -18.11 -7.39 1.75
C ILE A 706 -17.28 -6.10 1.71
N ASP A 707 -16.14 -6.19 1.04
CA ASP A 707 -15.18 -5.10 0.87
C ASP A 707 -15.31 -4.39 -0.48
N GLN A 708 -14.60 -3.29 -0.66
CA GLN A 708 -14.58 -2.49 -1.88
C GLN A 708 -13.70 -3.06 -3.01
N SER A 709 -13.11 -4.25 -2.83
CA SER A 709 -12.28 -4.88 -3.85
C SER A 709 -13.10 -5.22 -5.10
N PRO A 710 -12.52 -5.13 -6.30
CA PRO A 710 -13.23 -5.44 -7.55
C PRO A 710 -13.82 -6.85 -7.56
N ILE A 711 -15.00 -7.04 -8.17
CA ILE A 711 -15.65 -8.34 -8.33
C ILE A 711 -14.93 -9.27 -9.34
N GLY A 712 -13.86 -8.79 -9.95
CA GLY A 712 -12.98 -9.53 -10.84
C GLY A 712 -11.91 -8.64 -11.45
N ARG A 713 -10.83 -9.26 -11.91
CA ARG A 713 -9.63 -8.56 -12.43
C ARG A 713 -9.61 -8.40 -13.95
N THR A 714 -10.59 -8.96 -14.65
CA THR A 714 -10.63 -8.96 -16.12
C THR A 714 -11.95 -8.38 -16.63
N PRO A 715 -12.00 -7.83 -17.86
CA PRO A 715 -13.23 -7.35 -18.47
C PRO A 715 -14.31 -8.42 -18.67
N ARG A 716 -13.97 -9.71 -18.51
CA ARG A 716 -14.93 -10.83 -18.56
C ARG A 716 -15.78 -10.95 -17.30
N SER A 717 -15.29 -10.48 -16.17
CA SER A 717 -16.06 -10.40 -14.92
C SER A 717 -17.06 -9.25 -15.03
N ASN A 718 -18.31 -9.50 -14.66
CA ASN A 718 -19.37 -8.49 -14.67
C ASN A 718 -20.47 -8.85 -13.64
N PRO A 719 -21.39 -7.96 -13.30
CA PRO A 719 -22.48 -8.21 -12.35
C PRO A 719 -23.28 -9.47 -12.64
N GLY A 720 -23.59 -9.72 -13.93
CA GLY A 720 -24.35 -10.91 -14.37
C GLY A 720 -23.63 -12.22 -14.07
N THR A 721 -22.32 -12.29 -14.31
CA THR A 721 -21.53 -13.51 -14.01
C THR A 721 -21.27 -13.66 -12.52
N TYR A 722 -20.97 -12.57 -11.81
CA TYR A 722 -20.66 -12.61 -10.38
C TYR A 722 -21.84 -13.05 -9.52
N THR A 723 -23.06 -12.60 -9.84
CA THR A 723 -24.29 -13.03 -9.15
C THR A 723 -24.78 -14.40 -9.61
N GLY A 724 -24.20 -14.96 -10.66
CA GLY A 724 -24.64 -16.19 -11.29
C GLY A 724 -25.96 -16.05 -12.06
N MET A 725 -26.42 -14.83 -12.32
CA MET A 725 -27.61 -14.56 -13.13
C MET A 725 -27.39 -14.91 -14.60
N PHE A 726 -26.20 -14.67 -15.10
CA PHE A 726 -25.86 -14.95 -16.50
C PHE A 726 -25.94 -16.45 -16.84
N ASP A 727 -25.74 -17.35 -15.87
CA ASP A 727 -25.90 -18.78 -16.07
C ASP A 727 -27.35 -19.15 -16.35
N GLU A 728 -28.30 -18.52 -15.67
CA GLU A 728 -29.75 -18.71 -15.93
C GLU A 728 -30.15 -18.09 -17.27
N ILE A 729 -29.61 -16.93 -17.63
CA ILE A 729 -29.83 -16.30 -18.93
C ILE A 729 -29.30 -17.19 -20.07
N ARG A 730 -28.13 -17.80 -19.93
CA ARG A 730 -27.57 -18.74 -20.92
C ARG A 730 -28.43 -19.98 -21.10
N LYS A 731 -28.99 -20.52 -20.00
CA LYS A 731 -29.94 -21.66 -20.06
C LYS A 731 -31.19 -21.26 -20.83
N LEU A 732 -31.76 -20.08 -20.54
CA LEU A 732 -32.91 -19.55 -21.24
C LEU A 732 -32.66 -19.45 -22.76
N PHE A 733 -31.54 -18.87 -23.18
CA PHE A 733 -31.19 -18.75 -24.58
C PHE A 733 -30.99 -20.10 -25.28
N ALA A 734 -30.48 -21.12 -24.57
CA ALA A 734 -30.35 -22.48 -25.11
C ALA A 734 -31.69 -23.19 -25.31
N GLU A 735 -32.73 -22.80 -24.56
CA GLU A 735 -34.07 -23.37 -24.62
C GLU A 735 -34.94 -22.75 -25.75
N LEU A 736 -34.51 -21.63 -26.33
CA LEU A 736 -35.26 -20.97 -27.41
C LEU A 736 -35.38 -21.88 -28.63
N PRO A 737 -36.51 -21.83 -29.40
CA PRO A 737 -36.74 -22.64 -30.55
C PRO A 737 -35.60 -22.58 -31.58
N GLU A 738 -35.08 -21.40 -31.84
CA GLU A 738 -33.99 -21.18 -32.79
C GLU A 738 -32.68 -21.85 -32.34
N SER A 739 -32.39 -21.83 -31.05
CA SER A 739 -31.24 -22.49 -30.46
C SER A 739 -31.36 -24.01 -30.59
N LYS A 740 -32.54 -24.56 -30.33
CA LYS A 740 -32.82 -26.01 -30.46
C LYS A 740 -32.66 -26.49 -31.88
N ILE A 741 -33.17 -25.73 -32.85
CA ILE A 741 -33.02 -26.04 -34.30
C ILE A 741 -31.55 -26.08 -34.70
N ARG A 742 -30.72 -25.16 -34.17
CA ARG A 742 -29.29 -25.07 -34.49
C ARG A 742 -28.41 -25.98 -33.59
N GLY A 743 -29.01 -26.72 -32.65
CA GLY A 743 -28.27 -27.56 -31.70
C GLY A 743 -27.41 -26.79 -30.69
N TYR A 744 -27.74 -25.53 -30.40
CA TYR A 744 -26.98 -24.68 -29.51
C TYR A 744 -27.28 -25.03 -28.06
N LYS A 745 -26.24 -25.33 -27.30
CA LYS A 745 -26.30 -25.56 -25.83
C LYS A 745 -25.91 -24.28 -25.07
N ALA A 746 -26.13 -24.23 -23.75
CA ALA A 746 -25.79 -23.07 -22.90
C ALA A 746 -24.31 -22.61 -23.01
N GLY A 747 -23.38 -23.51 -23.35
CA GLY A 747 -21.98 -23.17 -23.64
C GLY A 747 -21.79 -22.25 -24.84
N ARG A 748 -22.67 -22.30 -25.85
CA ARG A 748 -22.65 -21.43 -27.05
C ARG A 748 -22.84 -19.96 -26.65
N PHE A 749 -23.63 -19.70 -25.63
CA PHE A 749 -23.93 -18.37 -25.09
C PHE A 749 -22.95 -17.92 -23.99
N SER A 750 -21.77 -18.54 -23.91
CA SER A 750 -20.69 -18.14 -22.99
C SER A 750 -19.58 -17.44 -23.76
N PHE A 751 -19.23 -16.24 -23.32
CA PHE A 751 -18.06 -15.51 -23.85
C PHE A 751 -16.72 -16.05 -23.32
N ASN A 752 -16.72 -17.02 -22.37
CA ASN A 752 -15.51 -17.65 -21.84
C ASN A 752 -15.12 -18.94 -22.58
N VAL A 753 -16.03 -19.54 -23.40
CA VAL A 753 -15.86 -20.83 -24.03
C VAL A 753 -15.77 -20.66 -25.55
N HIS A 754 -14.90 -21.44 -26.19
CA HIS A 754 -14.81 -21.49 -27.66
C HIS A 754 -16.14 -21.88 -28.32
N GLY A 755 -16.37 -21.40 -29.53
CA GLY A 755 -17.51 -21.74 -30.35
C GLY A 755 -18.59 -20.67 -30.41
N GLY A 756 -18.86 -19.91 -29.31
CA GLY A 756 -19.83 -18.80 -29.28
C GLY A 756 -19.26 -17.42 -29.13
N ARG A 757 -18.05 -17.31 -28.59
CA ARG A 757 -17.36 -16.04 -28.35
C ARG A 757 -16.72 -15.49 -29.62
N CYS A 758 -16.46 -14.20 -29.65
CA CYS A 758 -15.56 -13.58 -30.61
C CYS A 758 -14.13 -14.06 -30.32
N GLU A 759 -13.47 -14.69 -31.29
CA GLU A 759 -12.12 -15.21 -31.09
C GLU A 759 -11.04 -14.12 -31.19
N ALA A 760 -11.29 -13.01 -31.88
CA ALA A 760 -10.34 -11.89 -31.94
C ALA A 760 -10.07 -11.27 -30.55
N CYS A 761 -11.11 -10.97 -29.78
CA CYS A 761 -10.98 -10.47 -28.41
C CYS A 761 -11.15 -11.57 -27.34
N GLN A 762 -11.28 -12.83 -27.75
CA GLN A 762 -11.50 -13.97 -26.86
C GLN A 762 -12.65 -13.77 -25.87
N GLY A 763 -13.72 -13.06 -26.30
CA GLY A 763 -14.88 -12.75 -25.47
C GLY A 763 -14.72 -11.59 -24.50
N GLN A 764 -13.64 -10.83 -24.55
CA GLN A 764 -13.46 -9.64 -23.70
C GLN A 764 -14.29 -8.44 -24.18
N GLY A 765 -14.61 -8.38 -25.48
CA GLY A 765 -15.25 -7.23 -26.12
C GLY A 765 -14.29 -6.08 -26.43
N GLN A 766 -13.12 -6.10 -25.83
CA GLN A 766 -12.09 -5.06 -25.92
C GLN A 766 -10.72 -5.70 -26.18
N LEU A 767 -9.83 -4.95 -26.80
CA LEU A 767 -8.43 -5.30 -26.98
C LEU A 767 -7.60 -4.45 -26.02
N LYS A 768 -6.70 -5.10 -25.28
CA LYS A 768 -5.74 -4.43 -24.42
C LYS A 768 -4.52 -4.04 -25.23
N ILE A 769 -4.21 -2.75 -25.27
CA ILE A 769 -2.98 -2.23 -25.86
C ILE A 769 -2.03 -1.90 -24.69
N GLU A 770 -0.97 -2.70 -24.57
CA GLU A 770 0.04 -2.50 -23.52
C GLU A 770 0.95 -1.34 -23.90
N MET A 771 0.97 -0.33 -23.03
CA MET A 771 1.81 0.86 -23.15
C MET A 771 2.98 0.76 -22.16
N GLN A 772 4.22 0.59 -22.64
CA GLN A 772 5.40 0.30 -21.80
C GLN A 772 5.64 1.33 -20.67
N PHE A 773 5.24 2.58 -20.83
CA PHE A 773 5.48 3.68 -19.88
C PHE A 773 4.20 4.42 -19.44
N LEU A 774 3.05 4.06 -20.01
CA LEU A 774 1.74 4.66 -19.73
C LEU A 774 0.76 3.57 -19.26
N PRO A 775 -0.36 3.93 -18.63
CA PRO A 775 -1.43 2.98 -18.34
C PRO A 775 -1.92 2.28 -19.60
N ASP A 776 -2.23 0.99 -19.50
CA ASP A 776 -2.77 0.20 -20.61
C ASP A 776 -4.09 0.80 -21.13
N ILE A 777 -4.25 0.86 -22.44
CA ILE A 777 -5.47 1.35 -23.09
C ILE A 777 -6.33 0.16 -23.52
N TYR A 778 -7.63 0.26 -23.28
CA TYR A 778 -8.62 -0.70 -23.71
C TYR A 778 -9.47 -0.09 -24.83
N VAL A 779 -9.39 -0.67 -26.04
CA VAL A 779 -10.19 -0.23 -27.19
C VAL A 779 -11.25 -1.28 -27.54
N PRO A 780 -12.44 -0.89 -28.02
CA PRO A 780 -13.43 -1.85 -28.50
C PRO A 780 -12.83 -2.78 -29.56
N CYS A 781 -13.23 -4.04 -29.58
CA CYS A 781 -12.76 -5.01 -30.58
C CYS A 781 -13.32 -4.70 -31.96
N ASP A 782 -12.48 -4.53 -32.95
CA ASP A 782 -12.85 -4.18 -34.33
C ASP A 782 -13.74 -5.24 -35.02
N VAL A 783 -13.73 -6.50 -34.55
CA VAL A 783 -14.50 -7.61 -35.12
C VAL A 783 -15.90 -7.72 -34.54
N CYS A 784 -16.05 -7.59 -33.23
CA CYS A 784 -17.35 -7.73 -32.57
C CYS A 784 -17.92 -6.40 -32.05
N HIS A 785 -17.20 -5.29 -32.18
CA HIS A 785 -17.61 -3.95 -31.73
C HIS A 785 -18.15 -3.92 -30.30
N GLY A 786 -17.49 -4.66 -29.40
CA GLY A 786 -17.90 -4.75 -27.98
C GLY A 786 -18.88 -5.90 -27.66
N ALA A 787 -19.52 -6.51 -28.64
CA ALA A 787 -20.58 -7.52 -28.45
C ALA A 787 -20.11 -8.85 -27.83
N ARG A 788 -18.80 -9.14 -27.75
CA ARG A 788 -18.16 -10.31 -27.11
C ARG A 788 -18.42 -11.66 -27.79
N PHE A 789 -19.44 -11.79 -28.65
CA PHE A 789 -19.86 -13.03 -29.32
C PHE A 789 -19.62 -12.99 -30.83
N ASN A 790 -19.62 -14.15 -31.44
CA ASN A 790 -19.56 -14.25 -32.87
C ASN A 790 -20.94 -13.98 -33.49
N ARG A 791 -20.95 -13.71 -34.82
CA ARG A 791 -22.13 -13.28 -35.57
C ARG A 791 -23.28 -14.30 -35.53
N GLU A 792 -22.97 -15.60 -35.54
CA GLU A 792 -23.99 -16.65 -35.51
C GLU A 792 -24.72 -16.76 -34.18
N THR A 793 -23.99 -16.55 -33.05
CA THR A 793 -24.57 -16.54 -31.70
C THR A 793 -25.50 -15.34 -31.50
N LEU A 794 -25.15 -14.18 -32.07
CA LEU A 794 -25.96 -12.96 -32.00
C LEU A 794 -27.28 -13.02 -32.79
N GLN A 795 -27.46 -13.99 -33.70
CA GLN A 795 -28.71 -14.16 -34.45
C GLN A 795 -29.85 -14.71 -33.59
N VAL A 796 -29.56 -15.33 -32.42
CA VAL A 796 -30.59 -15.85 -31.52
C VAL A 796 -31.14 -14.72 -30.67
N HIS A 797 -32.46 -14.52 -30.73
CA HIS A 797 -33.12 -13.40 -30.05
C HIS A 797 -34.17 -13.87 -29.02
N PHE A 798 -34.18 -13.24 -27.87
CA PHE A 798 -35.23 -13.33 -26.86
C PHE A 798 -35.94 -11.98 -26.73
N LYS A 799 -37.25 -11.91 -27.00
CA LYS A 799 -38.01 -10.65 -27.04
C LYS A 799 -37.33 -9.56 -27.91
N GLY A 800 -36.75 -9.97 -29.07
CA GLY A 800 -36.07 -9.04 -29.97
C GLY A 800 -34.64 -8.64 -29.57
N LYS A 801 -34.11 -9.10 -28.42
CA LYS A 801 -32.76 -8.81 -27.94
C LYS A 801 -31.84 -10.04 -28.11
N SER A 802 -30.65 -9.84 -28.66
CA SER A 802 -29.58 -10.86 -28.67
C SER A 802 -28.95 -11.01 -27.25
N ILE A 803 -28.11 -12.03 -27.07
CA ILE A 803 -27.38 -12.23 -25.80
C ILE A 803 -26.45 -11.05 -25.47
N ALA A 804 -25.92 -10.35 -26.47
CA ALA A 804 -25.11 -9.15 -26.26
C ALA A 804 -25.96 -7.95 -25.81
N ASP A 805 -27.15 -7.74 -26.44
CA ASP A 805 -28.09 -6.70 -26.06
C ASP A 805 -28.58 -6.89 -24.62
N VAL A 806 -28.77 -8.14 -24.19
CA VAL A 806 -29.13 -8.47 -22.81
C VAL A 806 -28.00 -8.10 -21.82
N LEU A 807 -26.74 -8.32 -22.18
CA LEU A 807 -25.62 -7.88 -21.36
C LEU A 807 -25.51 -6.35 -21.29
N ASP A 808 -25.92 -5.65 -22.34
CA ASP A 808 -25.90 -4.19 -22.41
C ASP A 808 -27.12 -3.54 -21.71
N THR A 809 -28.13 -4.34 -21.37
CA THR A 809 -29.33 -3.91 -20.65
C THR A 809 -29.03 -3.53 -19.21
N THR A 810 -29.66 -2.49 -18.71
CA THR A 810 -29.55 -2.12 -17.28
C THR A 810 -30.26 -3.13 -16.38
N VAL A 811 -29.93 -3.13 -15.08
CA VAL A 811 -30.59 -3.98 -14.08
C VAL A 811 -32.10 -3.68 -14.01
N SER A 812 -32.48 -2.39 -14.07
CA SER A 812 -33.89 -1.94 -14.03
C SER A 812 -34.67 -2.45 -15.26
N GLU A 813 -34.13 -2.24 -16.47
CA GLU A 813 -34.78 -2.76 -17.72
C GLU A 813 -34.84 -4.30 -17.72
N GLY A 814 -33.83 -4.96 -17.16
CA GLY A 814 -33.80 -6.41 -17.00
C GLY A 814 -34.97 -6.95 -16.18
N LEU A 815 -35.43 -6.21 -15.16
CA LEU A 815 -36.63 -6.57 -14.36
C LEU A 815 -37.88 -6.61 -15.24
N GLU A 816 -38.03 -5.73 -16.23
CA GLU A 816 -39.16 -5.69 -17.16
C GLU A 816 -39.05 -6.83 -18.19
N ILE A 817 -37.85 -7.11 -18.70
CA ILE A 817 -37.63 -8.14 -19.72
C ILE A 817 -37.88 -9.55 -19.18
N PHE A 818 -37.41 -9.84 -17.97
CA PHE A 818 -37.39 -11.19 -17.40
C PHE A 818 -38.49 -11.48 -16.38
N THR A 819 -39.60 -10.74 -16.38
CA THR A 819 -40.72 -10.86 -15.42
C THR A 819 -41.22 -12.30 -15.21
N ALA A 820 -41.17 -13.15 -16.24
CA ALA A 820 -41.61 -14.55 -16.18
C ALA A 820 -40.53 -15.53 -15.63
N PHE A 821 -39.35 -15.06 -15.27
CA PHE A 821 -38.22 -15.90 -14.85
C PHE A 821 -37.75 -15.59 -13.42
N PRO A 822 -38.38 -16.20 -12.40
CA PRO A 822 -38.12 -15.85 -10.99
C PRO A 822 -36.64 -15.97 -10.57
N ALA A 823 -35.90 -16.95 -11.11
CA ALA A 823 -34.49 -17.15 -10.81
C ALA A 823 -33.61 -15.97 -11.27
N ILE A 824 -33.97 -15.30 -12.38
CA ILE A 824 -33.28 -14.11 -12.90
C ILE A 824 -33.79 -12.87 -12.15
N VAL A 825 -35.13 -12.71 -12.02
CA VAL A 825 -35.76 -11.56 -11.37
C VAL A 825 -35.33 -11.37 -9.94
N ASN A 826 -35.20 -12.45 -9.15
CA ASN A 826 -34.75 -12.33 -7.76
C ASN A 826 -33.35 -11.71 -7.65
N LYS A 827 -32.42 -12.08 -8.53
CA LYS A 827 -31.06 -11.52 -8.57
C LYS A 827 -31.02 -10.09 -9.06
N LEU A 828 -31.85 -9.75 -10.07
CA LEU A 828 -31.99 -8.37 -10.56
C LEU A 828 -32.61 -7.48 -9.48
N ARG A 829 -33.65 -7.99 -8.78
CA ARG A 829 -34.31 -7.24 -7.70
C ARG A 829 -33.35 -6.91 -6.57
N THR A 830 -32.51 -7.86 -6.13
CA THR A 830 -31.53 -7.58 -5.07
C THR A 830 -30.48 -6.56 -5.51
N LEU A 831 -30.07 -6.54 -6.79
CA LEU A 831 -29.20 -5.50 -7.31
C LEU A 831 -29.89 -4.14 -7.38
N ASN A 832 -31.16 -4.11 -7.76
CA ASN A 832 -31.96 -2.88 -7.79
C ASN A 832 -32.20 -2.31 -6.37
N ASP A 833 -32.48 -3.19 -5.40
CA ASP A 833 -32.71 -2.84 -3.98
C ASP A 833 -31.46 -2.19 -3.34
N VAL A 834 -30.25 -2.60 -3.74
CA VAL A 834 -29.01 -1.96 -3.28
C VAL A 834 -28.65 -0.70 -4.09
N GLY A 835 -29.59 -0.13 -4.87
CA GLY A 835 -29.38 1.10 -5.63
C GLY A 835 -28.56 0.94 -6.93
N LEU A 836 -28.43 -0.27 -7.47
CA LEU A 836 -27.66 -0.55 -8.70
C LEU A 836 -28.57 -0.77 -9.93
N GLY A 837 -29.77 -0.16 -9.95
CA GLY A 837 -30.68 -0.26 -11.08
C GLY A 837 -30.12 0.25 -12.41
N TYR A 838 -29.22 1.22 -12.36
CA TYR A 838 -28.63 1.89 -13.52
C TYR A 838 -27.46 1.16 -14.17
N ILE A 839 -26.77 0.25 -13.45
CA ILE A 839 -25.63 -0.47 -14.02
C ILE A 839 -26.09 -1.49 -15.06
N ARG A 840 -25.23 -1.77 -16.08
CA ARG A 840 -25.52 -2.78 -17.07
C ARG A 840 -25.18 -4.18 -16.55
N ILE A 841 -25.99 -5.18 -16.91
CA ILE A 841 -25.77 -6.58 -16.50
C ILE A 841 -24.38 -7.08 -16.87
N GLY A 842 -23.89 -6.70 -18.06
CA GLY A 842 -22.57 -7.08 -18.60
C GLY A 842 -21.47 -6.05 -18.38
N GLN A 843 -21.67 -5.01 -17.54
CA GLN A 843 -20.67 -3.98 -17.28
C GLN A 843 -19.36 -4.61 -16.77
N PRO A 844 -18.20 -4.32 -17.39
CA PRO A 844 -16.93 -4.89 -16.96
C PRO A 844 -16.62 -4.54 -15.50
N ALA A 845 -16.13 -5.52 -14.73
CA ALA A 845 -15.74 -5.31 -13.32
C ALA A 845 -14.70 -4.20 -13.14
N THR A 846 -13.87 -3.96 -14.15
CA THR A 846 -12.81 -2.93 -14.18
C THR A 846 -13.34 -1.50 -14.31
N THR A 847 -14.62 -1.33 -14.67
CA THR A 847 -15.28 -0.01 -14.84
C THR A 847 -16.20 0.33 -13.66
N LEU A 848 -16.40 -0.60 -12.73
CA LEU A 848 -17.16 -0.36 -11.51
C LEU A 848 -16.34 0.41 -10.49
N SER A 849 -16.95 1.35 -9.81
CA SER A 849 -16.37 1.98 -8.62
C SER A 849 -16.27 0.96 -7.47
N GLY A 850 -15.45 1.27 -6.44
CA GLY A 850 -15.31 0.42 -5.26
C GLY A 850 -16.66 0.18 -4.55
N GLY A 851 -17.47 1.24 -4.39
CA GLY A 851 -18.79 1.16 -3.79
C GLY A 851 -19.80 0.37 -4.64
N GLU A 852 -19.75 0.49 -5.98
CA GLU A 852 -20.59 -0.34 -6.87
C GLU A 852 -20.21 -1.82 -6.77
N ALA A 853 -18.91 -2.14 -6.77
CA ALA A 853 -18.42 -3.50 -6.61
C ALA A 853 -18.89 -4.12 -5.27
N GLN A 854 -18.82 -3.36 -4.19
CA GLN A 854 -19.27 -3.76 -2.86
C GLN A 854 -20.78 -4.02 -2.83
N ARG A 855 -21.58 -3.14 -3.44
CA ARG A 855 -23.04 -3.32 -3.54
C ARG A 855 -23.41 -4.51 -4.43
N VAL A 856 -22.66 -4.82 -5.49
CA VAL A 856 -22.85 -6.07 -6.27
C VAL A 856 -22.62 -7.29 -5.40
N LYS A 857 -21.59 -7.29 -4.53
CA LYS A 857 -21.33 -8.36 -3.56
C LYS A 857 -22.47 -8.50 -2.57
N LEU A 858 -22.95 -7.39 -2.03
CA LEU A 858 -24.10 -7.34 -1.11
C LEU A 858 -25.37 -7.89 -1.78
N GLY A 859 -25.70 -7.46 -2.99
CA GLY A 859 -26.85 -7.96 -3.77
C GLY A 859 -26.79 -9.48 -4.04
N ARG A 860 -25.59 -10.03 -4.28
CA ARG A 860 -25.39 -11.47 -4.42
C ARG A 860 -25.71 -12.20 -3.11
N GLU A 861 -25.24 -11.73 -1.97
CA GLU A 861 -25.48 -12.39 -0.70
C GLU A 861 -26.96 -12.30 -0.27
N LEU A 862 -27.63 -11.20 -0.54
CA LEU A 862 -29.09 -11.04 -0.38
C LEU A 862 -29.91 -12.01 -1.23
N SER A 863 -29.40 -12.40 -2.40
CA SER A 863 -30.09 -13.36 -3.29
C SER A 863 -30.01 -14.80 -2.79
N ARG A 864 -29.19 -15.06 -1.76
CA ARG A 864 -29.00 -16.40 -1.17
C ARG A 864 -29.94 -16.62 0.02
N ARG A 865 -30.24 -17.88 0.31
CA ARG A 865 -31.01 -18.21 1.49
C ARG A 865 -30.21 -17.93 2.78
N ALA A 866 -30.78 -17.11 3.65
CA ALA A 866 -30.18 -16.79 4.96
C ALA A 866 -30.23 -18.01 5.89
N THR A 867 -29.18 -18.23 6.68
CA THR A 867 -29.13 -19.28 7.71
C THR A 867 -29.55 -18.77 9.09
N GLY A 868 -29.57 -17.44 9.28
CA GLY A 868 -29.87 -16.77 10.55
C GLY A 868 -28.69 -16.79 11.56
N ARG A 869 -27.51 -17.29 11.16
CA ARG A 869 -26.31 -17.35 12.02
C ARG A 869 -25.05 -16.93 11.28
N THR A 870 -25.21 -16.10 10.23
CA THR A 870 -24.10 -15.54 9.46
C THR A 870 -23.67 -14.20 10.04
N LEU A 871 -22.37 -13.96 10.17
CA LEU A 871 -21.80 -12.65 10.44
C LEU A 871 -21.37 -12.01 9.11
N TYR A 872 -22.02 -10.89 8.78
CA TYR A 872 -21.61 -10.03 7.66
C TYR A 872 -20.70 -8.93 8.18
N VAL A 873 -19.57 -8.74 7.51
CA VAL A 873 -18.58 -7.73 7.82
C VAL A 873 -18.49 -6.78 6.62
N LEU A 874 -18.73 -5.49 6.83
CA LEU A 874 -18.73 -4.48 5.78
C LEU A 874 -17.80 -3.31 6.17
N ASP A 875 -16.96 -2.91 5.24
CA ASP A 875 -16.04 -1.78 5.42
C ASP A 875 -16.56 -0.57 4.63
N GLU A 876 -17.00 0.47 5.34
CA GLU A 876 -17.51 1.75 4.81
C GLU A 876 -18.49 1.58 3.63
N PRO A 877 -19.64 0.90 3.80
CA PRO A 877 -20.55 0.61 2.69
C PRO A 877 -21.30 1.84 2.15
N SER A 878 -21.28 2.99 2.85
CA SER A 878 -21.88 4.24 2.40
C SER A 878 -21.00 5.07 1.46
N VAL A 879 -19.75 4.67 1.25
CA VAL A 879 -18.79 5.40 0.43
C VAL A 879 -19.33 5.66 -0.98
N GLY A 880 -19.27 6.93 -1.42
CA GLY A 880 -19.74 7.37 -2.74
C GLY A 880 -21.27 7.33 -2.92
N LEU A 881 -22.03 7.28 -1.84
CA LEU A 881 -23.49 7.27 -1.87
C LEU A 881 -24.10 8.62 -1.52
N HIS A 882 -25.04 9.03 -2.34
CA HIS A 882 -25.96 10.11 -1.98
C HIS A 882 -26.90 9.68 -0.84
N ALA A 883 -27.38 10.62 0.00
CA ALA A 883 -28.26 10.36 1.14
C ALA A 883 -29.48 9.48 0.80
N ALA A 884 -30.09 9.65 -0.37
CA ALA A 884 -31.19 8.80 -0.84
C ALA A 884 -30.75 7.33 -1.11
N ASP A 885 -29.52 7.11 -1.54
CA ASP A 885 -28.99 5.75 -1.76
C ASP A 885 -28.52 5.14 -0.43
N VAL A 886 -28.03 5.96 0.53
CA VAL A 886 -27.75 5.53 1.92
C VAL A 886 -29.04 5.04 2.58
N HIS A 887 -30.14 5.73 2.39
CA HIS A 887 -31.46 5.30 2.92
C HIS A 887 -31.83 3.88 2.43
N LYS A 888 -31.70 3.61 1.12
CA LYS A 888 -31.95 2.27 0.56
C LYS A 888 -30.99 1.23 1.12
N LEU A 889 -29.72 1.60 1.30
CA LEU A 889 -28.71 0.71 1.88
C LEU A 889 -29.09 0.33 3.31
N ILE A 890 -29.55 1.29 4.12
CA ILE A 890 -30.01 1.03 5.49
C ILE A 890 -31.16 0.02 5.50
N GLU A 891 -32.17 0.19 4.64
CA GLU A 891 -33.28 -0.77 4.52
C GLU A 891 -32.77 -2.19 4.22
N VAL A 892 -31.75 -2.31 3.37
CA VAL A 892 -31.14 -3.60 3.02
C VAL A 892 -30.39 -4.20 4.22
N LEU A 893 -29.61 -3.42 4.94
CA LEU A 893 -28.90 -3.86 6.15
C LEU A 893 -29.87 -4.30 7.24
N GLN A 894 -30.95 -3.55 7.44
CA GLN A 894 -32.01 -3.92 8.38
C GLN A 894 -32.66 -5.27 8.02
N ARG A 895 -33.00 -5.49 6.75
CA ARG A 895 -33.54 -6.80 6.28
C ARG A 895 -32.59 -7.98 6.54
N LEU A 896 -31.26 -7.78 6.44
CA LEU A 896 -30.26 -8.83 6.77
C LEU A 896 -30.30 -9.19 8.25
N VAL A 897 -30.41 -8.18 9.12
CA VAL A 897 -30.50 -8.40 10.58
C VAL A 897 -31.85 -9.04 10.95
N ASP A 898 -32.96 -8.59 10.34
CA ASP A 898 -34.29 -9.14 10.56
C ASP A 898 -34.41 -10.62 10.16
N ALA A 899 -33.57 -11.07 9.20
CA ALA A 899 -33.43 -12.48 8.84
C ALA A 899 -32.63 -13.30 9.88
N GLY A 900 -32.29 -12.72 11.04
CA GLY A 900 -31.59 -13.36 12.17
C GLY A 900 -30.06 -13.29 12.11
N ASN A 901 -29.48 -12.70 11.10
CA ASN A 901 -28.03 -12.57 10.94
C ASN A 901 -27.48 -11.44 11.83
N SER A 902 -26.14 -11.38 11.94
CA SER A 902 -25.42 -10.27 12.57
C SER A 902 -24.71 -9.46 11.49
N VAL A 903 -24.76 -8.14 11.58
CA VAL A 903 -24.10 -7.23 10.66
C VAL A 903 -23.16 -6.34 11.45
N LEU A 904 -21.87 -6.39 11.11
CA LEU A 904 -20.80 -5.58 11.68
C LEU A 904 -20.25 -4.67 10.61
N ILE A 905 -20.31 -3.36 10.81
CA ILE A 905 -19.89 -2.38 9.82
C ILE A 905 -18.89 -1.37 10.43
N ILE A 906 -17.88 -0.98 9.66
CA ILE A 906 -17.13 0.24 9.93
C ILE A 906 -17.86 1.36 9.20
N GLU A 907 -18.17 2.45 9.90
CA GLU A 907 -18.87 3.58 9.30
C GLU A 907 -18.52 4.93 9.94
N HIS A 908 -18.68 5.96 9.11
CA HIS A 908 -18.53 7.36 9.50
C HIS A 908 -19.79 8.18 9.19
N ASN A 909 -20.68 7.65 8.36
CA ASN A 909 -21.92 8.29 7.99
C ASN A 909 -22.91 8.31 9.18
N LEU A 910 -23.30 9.50 9.64
CA LEU A 910 -24.15 9.69 10.81
C LEU A 910 -25.56 9.13 10.63
N ASP A 911 -26.09 9.05 9.40
CA ASP A 911 -27.38 8.43 9.11
C ASP A 911 -27.38 6.93 9.40
N ILE A 912 -26.27 6.23 9.11
CA ILE A 912 -26.12 4.79 9.41
C ILE A 912 -25.84 4.59 10.90
N ILE A 913 -24.99 5.44 11.49
CA ILE A 913 -24.63 5.33 12.91
C ILE A 913 -25.85 5.53 13.80
N LYS A 914 -26.72 6.51 13.51
CA LYS A 914 -27.93 6.78 14.30
C LYS A 914 -28.96 5.64 14.29
N VAL A 915 -28.97 4.80 13.23
CA VAL A 915 -29.92 3.68 13.11
C VAL A 915 -29.34 2.34 13.57
N ALA A 916 -28.07 2.30 14.00
CA ALA A 916 -27.41 1.11 14.51
C ALA A 916 -28.05 0.64 15.84
N ASP A 917 -28.05 -0.66 16.11
CA ASP A 917 -28.50 -1.22 17.39
C ASP A 917 -27.43 -1.13 18.47
N TYR A 918 -26.14 -1.03 18.06
CA TYR A 918 -25.00 -0.98 18.98
C TYR A 918 -23.79 -0.35 18.29
N ILE A 919 -23.03 0.44 19.02
CA ILE A 919 -21.82 1.10 18.56
C ILE A 919 -20.63 0.62 19.39
N ILE A 920 -19.48 0.48 18.74
CA ILE A 920 -18.17 0.24 19.33
C ILE A 920 -17.26 1.36 18.84
N ASP A 921 -16.97 2.34 19.70
CA ASP A 921 -16.19 3.53 19.35
C ASP A 921 -14.74 3.38 19.78
N LEU A 922 -13.81 3.45 18.80
CA LEU A 922 -12.37 3.30 19.02
C LEU A 922 -11.66 4.65 18.92
N GLY A 923 -10.69 4.86 19.82
CA GLY A 923 -9.96 6.12 19.87
C GLY A 923 -8.88 6.14 20.95
N PRO A 924 -8.67 7.33 21.58
CA PRO A 924 -9.32 8.62 21.27
C PRO A 924 -8.81 9.26 19.96
N ASP A 925 -7.58 8.94 19.53
CA ASP A 925 -6.92 9.48 18.34
C ASP A 925 -6.47 8.37 17.38
N GLY A 926 -5.75 8.76 16.31
CA GLY A 926 -5.13 7.82 15.35
C GLY A 926 -3.71 7.38 15.78
N GLY A 927 -3.23 6.28 15.18
CA GLY A 927 -1.88 5.73 15.39
C GLY A 927 -1.61 5.32 16.83
N ASP A 928 -0.44 5.68 17.36
CA ASP A 928 0.00 5.28 18.71
C ASP A 928 -0.89 5.82 19.84
N ARG A 929 -1.65 6.89 19.58
CA ARG A 929 -2.60 7.46 20.55
C ARG A 929 -3.99 6.83 20.47
N GLY A 930 -4.23 5.97 19.47
CA GLY A 930 -5.45 5.20 19.27
C GLY A 930 -5.39 3.80 19.88
N GLY A 931 -6.26 2.92 19.38
CA GLY A 931 -6.27 1.49 19.70
C GLY A 931 -6.93 1.15 21.04
N LEU A 932 -7.71 2.05 21.61
CA LEU A 932 -8.48 1.85 22.85
C LEU A 932 -9.98 1.86 22.56
N LEU A 933 -10.76 1.19 23.41
CA LEU A 933 -12.21 1.30 23.43
C LEU A 933 -12.60 2.55 24.20
N VAL A 934 -13.21 3.53 23.53
CA VAL A 934 -13.67 4.79 24.12
C VAL A 934 -15.09 4.66 24.66
N ALA A 935 -15.98 4.07 23.86
CA ALA A 935 -17.38 3.85 24.23
C ALA A 935 -17.91 2.58 23.56
N ALA A 936 -18.86 1.91 24.21
CA ALA A 936 -19.59 0.79 23.64
C ALA A 936 -21.01 0.75 24.22
N GLY A 937 -22.02 0.80 23.37
CA GLY A 937 -23.42 0.87 23.78
C GLY A 937 -24.37 1.19 22.65
N THR A 938 -25.60 1.58 23.00
CA THR A 938 -26.54 2.12 22.01
C THR A 938 -26.06 3.51 21.53
N PRO A 939 -26.53 4.01 20.38
CA PRO A 939 -26.20 5.35 19.92
C PRO A 939 -26.44 6.44 20.98
N GLU A 940 -27.53 6.31 21.75
CA GLU A 940 -27.91 7.21 22.85
C GLU A 940 -26.86 7.19 23.98
N GLU A 941 -26.39 5.99 24.37
CA GLU A 941 -25.35 5.82 25.40
C GLU A 941 -23.99 6.40 24.92
N VAL A 942 -23.66 6.26 23.65
CA VAL A 942 -22.41 6.80 23.09
C VAL A 942 -22.47 8.31 22.99
N CYS A 943 -23.63 8.92 22.66
CA CYS A 943 -23.84 10.38 22.68
C CYS A 943 -23.65 10.98 24.08
N ALA A 944 -23.98 10.22 25.13
CA ALA A 944 -23.80 10.66 26.51
C ALA A 944 -22.35 10.63 27.00
N ASN A 945 -21.45 10.00 26.27
CA ASN A 945 -20.03 9.91 26.62
C ASN A 945 -19.23 11.10 26.09
N PRO A 946 -18.71 11.99 26.95
CA PRO A 946 -17.96 13.18 26.53
C PRO A 946 -16.61 12.87 25.88
N ASP A 947 -16.04 11.69 26.09
CA ASP A 947 -14.75 11.30 25.50
C ASP A 947 -14.90 10.75 24.08
N SER A 948 -16.13 10.47 23.62
CA SER A 948 -16.42 9.96 22.29
C SER A 948 -16.60 11.10 21.28
N TYR A 949 -15.68 11.27 20.36
CA TYR A 949 -15.86 12.22 19.24
C TYR A 949 -17.05 11.84 18.38
N THR A 950 -17.24 10.55 18.09
CA THR A 950 -18.43 10.07 17.36
C THR A 950 -19.71 10.46 18.08
N GLY A 951 -19.74 10.30 19.41
CA GLY A 951 -20.89 10.67 20.25
C GLY A 951 -21.18 12.18 20.20
N GLN A 952 -20.16 13.03 20.28
CA GLN A 952 -20.30 14.48 20.20
C GLN A 952 -20.91 14.93 18.85
N PHE A 953 -20.34 14.46 17.72
CA PHE A 953 -20.86 14.80 16.39
C PHE A 953 -22.25 14.22 16.14
N LEU A 954 -22.54 13.01 16.63
CA LEU A 954 -23.86 12.41 16.51
C LEU A 954 -24.90 13.18 17.32
N SER A 955 -24.56 13.66 18.53
CA SER A 955 -25.44 14.49 19.35
C SER A 955 -25.78 15.80 18.65
N GLN A 956 -24.76 16.48 18.12
CA GLN A 956 -24.96 17.72 17.35
C GLN A 956 -25.85 17.47 16.11
N TYR A 957 -25.61 16.41 15.37
CA TYR A 957 -26.39 16.04 14.19
C TYR A 957 -27.87 15.80 14.52
N VAL A 958 -28.14 15.11 15.64
CA VAL A 958 -29.50 14.82 16.12
C VAL A 958 -30.22 16.09 16.52
N GLU A 959 -29.55 17.05 17.19
CA GLU A 959 -30.10 18.35 17.58
C GLU A 959 -30.41 19.21 16.35
N GLU A 960 -29.48 19.32 15.39
CA GLU A 960 -29.64 20.11 14.16
C GLU A 960 -30.81 19.63 13.29
N HIS A 961 -31.01 18.29 13.23
CA HIS A 961 -32.08 17.70 12.41
C HIS A 961 -33.37 17.41 13.18
N HIS A 962 -33.47 17.88 14.45
CA HIS A 962 -34.66 17.68 15.31
C HIS A 962 -35.10 16.21 15.40
N ILE A 963 -34.13 15.26 15.50
CA ILE A 963 -34.39 13.83 15.55
C ILE A 963 -34.75 13.42 16.97
N ASN A 964 -35.86 12.71 17.13
CA ASN A 964 -36.26 12.15 18.42
C ASN A 964 -35.65 10.76 18.60
N TRP A 965 -34.93 10.56 19.69
CA TRP A 965 -34.44 9.23 20.06
C TRP A 965 -35.62 8.32 20.49
N PRO A 966 -35.50 6.99 20.23
CA PRO A 966 -36.47 6.04 20.77
C PRO A 966 -36.46 6.07 22.31
N GLU A 967 -37.63 5.86 22.94
CA GLU A 967 -37.74 5.69 24.39
C GLU A 967 -36.92 4.43 24.79
N ALA A 968 -36.14 4.55 25.89
CA ALA A 968 -35.18 3.56 26.32
C ALA A 968 -35.82 2.19 26.70
#